data_b544aa71549290567566e4d032e6236b
#
_entry.id   b544aa71549290567566e4d032e6236b
#
_cell.length_a   1.000
_cell.length_b   1.000
_cell.length_c   1.000
_cell.angle_alpha   90.00
_cell.angle_beta   90.00
_cell.angle_gamma   90.00
#
_symmetry.space_group_name_H-M   'P 1'
#
loop_
_entity.id
_entity.type
_entity.pdbx_description
1 polymer ?
#
loop_
_entity_poly.entity_id
_entity_poly.type
_entity_poly.pdbx_seq_one_letter_code
_entity_poly.pdbx_strand_id
1 'polypeptide(L)'
;MSRSYFRRQQQEHARHIASPPSFAPAPIAAAIIALTLASSAQAQTAPSAAPAASAASAAESTNEAPALDAVTVHSRNRIERLQDVPVSVSVVTGTELARLDAYGIDAIAKRAANVSWNTGNQRTSSISIRGIGKIGQTEAQDPSVGVIVDGVSYAYNALTSSFDFVDIDTAEVARGPQGTLQGKNASVGSITINTKRPSFTPTADYTLALDKNNGVLGVAAIGGPVIDNLLAWRGTFSVDRQQGARANAYDRDQTYTNTDRVSGRVQFLLTPFDDFSARFEGDVQPRAGEATNGNTINSPTPTTYADGAPNPLSTDASTRLSRSWFTNNPGYNLADYYSGINNDAQHALITGSNGLTTELNWKIPSGQTLTSITAYKSYHFNAVNDDGTPFDIYRNSGGFWNDYHQASQELRISSPVGGFFDYQAGLYFIKVNISATYQKAWGNDAGAYLASNSQYTTLDATAAGQLLMQNSLTNLSMAYNSPAGQQTIDNKSAAVFAQANWHLTSDLTVTTGARLTHENRTNVSSSYVINPGDGADLGGFSTTAAGTLAANTTAAQQALADATALEYFGVATYNALTTTQQKQVAAAQAIRKANIGVLFGNTAAKPYKANQPALVLSPSLKLTSDVTSYVSYQHGEKAGIAQLVNGISTPAAAEKTDSFELGVKSALLDKTLILNADIFDMLIHNYQQAVQVVDQYTTALNVAAGNNTTAYTSATGNAPKVGVSGLEIDGVYAGIQYTTLRFSGAYNKAIYKSFPNSAQPVENGDLTAASTLTGFVHPAEPYRSVDGQTLAGAPRLTFNIGADYNHPVTADKDAHVSANLAYSSSYNSDVSLSKYAVVGSQALVDLAVGAGKHDKSFDVSLIVKNLFNNQTPQARTWNSITPGNPRTYGIQFTGRL
;
A
#
# COMPACT_ATOMS: atom_id res chain seq x y z
N MET A 1 -29.26 -15.63 28.87
CA MET A 1 -28.82 -16.40 27.69
C MET A 1 -27.65 -15.75 26.89
N SER A 2 -27.13 -14.59 27.29
CA SER A 2 -26.08 -13.89 26.50
C SER A 2 -24.62 -14.22 26.89
N ARG A 3 -24.35 -14.71 28.10
CA ARG A 3 -22.97 -15.01 28.54
C ARG A 3 -22.35 -16.28 27.97
N SER A 4 -23.14 -17.23 27.49
CA SER A 4 -22.62 -18.47 26.91
C SER A 4 -22.23 -18.31 25.42
N TYR A 5 -22.87 -17.41 24.70
CA TYR A 5 -22.57 -17.16 23.27
C TYR A 5 -21.25 -16.39 23.10
N PHE A 6 -20.99 -15.41 23.96
CA PHE A 6 -19.74 -14.63 23.93
C PHE A 6 -18.50 -15.45 24.34
N ARG A 7 -18.63 -16.34 25.33
CA ARG A 7 -17.54 -17.26 25.69
C ARG A 7 -17.22 -18.27 24.60
N ARG A 8 -18.21 -18.68 23.81
CA ARG A 8 -17.98 -19.58 22.66
C ARG A 8 -17.24 -18.88 21.53
N GLN A 9 -17.58 -17.63 21.21
CA GLN A 9 -16.83 -16.87 20.19
C GLN A 9 -15.40 -16.53 20.64
N GLN A 10 -15.18 -16.19 21.90
CA GLN A 10 -13.83 -15.96 22.41
C GLN A 10 -13.00 -17.26 22.48
N GLN A 11 -13.62 -18.39 22.77
CA GLN A 11 -12.93 -19.70 22.75
C GLN A 11 -12.70 -20.22 21.33
N GLU A 12 -13.55 -19.92 20.38
CA GLU A 12 -13.29 -20.24 18.97
C GLU A 12 -12.22 -19.35 18.37
N HIS A 13 -12.16 -18.05 18.72
CA HIS A 13 -11.05 -17.17 18.32
C HIS A 13 -9.73 -17.54 19.02
N ALA A 14 -9.75 -17.89 20.29
CA ALA A 14 -8.55 -18.34 21.01
C ALA A 14 -8.05 -19.73 20.55
N ARG A 15 -8.89 -20.56 19.97
CA ARG A 15 -8.46 -21.86 19.41
C ARG A 15 -7.78 -21.76 18.04
N HIS A 16 -7.90 -20.64 17.34
CA HIS A 16 -7.16 -20.36 16.11
C HIS A 16 -5.83 -19.64 16.33
N ILE A 17 -5.52 -19.21 17.56
CA ILE A 17 -4.18 -18.73 17.95
C ILE A 17 -3.44 -19.93 18.57
N ALA A 18 -3.34 -21.01 17.82
CA ALA A 18 -2.33 -22.02 18.12
C ALA A 18 -0.97 -21.43 17.70
N SER A 19 0.00 -21.49 18.60
CA SER A 19 1.41 -21.20 18.32
C SER A 19 1.79 -21.79 16.97
N PRO A 20 2.49 -21.08 16.08
CA PRO A 20 2.87 -21.64 14.79
C PRO A 20 3.65 -22.94 15.06
N PRO A 21 3.31 -24.05 14.44
CA PRO A 21 4.08 -25.27 14.60
C PRO A 21 5.52 -24.94 14.14
N SER A 22 6.50 -25.28 14.96
CA SER A 22 7.91 -25.26 14.60
C SER A 22 8.09 -26.27 13.45
N PHE A 23 7.99 -25.81 12.23
CA PHE A 23 8.20 -26.62 11.03
C PHE A 23 9.70 -26.76 10.77
N ALA A 24 10.20 -27.96 10.88
CA ALA A 24 11.50 -28.30 10.34
C ALA A 24 11.47 -28.12 8.79
N PRO A 25 12.48 -27.48 8.17
CA PRO A 25 12.47 -27.20 6.72
C PRO A 25 12.57 -28.44 5.81
N ALA A 26 12.78 -29.60 6.37
CA ALA A 26 13.00 -30.85 5.65
C ALA A 26 11.87 -31.35 4.71
N PRO A 27 10.55 -31.24 5.01
CA PRO A 27 9.55 -31.82 4.12
C PRO A 27 9.24 -30.99 2.86
N ILE A 28 9.52 -29.68 2.86
CA ILE A 28 9.22 -28.84 1.69
C ILE A 28 10.33 -28.93 0.66
N ALA A 29 11.61 -28.96 1.07
CA ALA A 29 12.74 -29.21 0.19
C ALA A 29 12.64 -30.61 -0.44
N ALA A 30 12.18 -31.62 0.32
CA ALA A 30 11.96 -32.98 -0.19
C ALA A 30 10.81 -33.04 -1.21
N ALA A 31 9.74 -32.25 -1.06
CA ALA A 31 8.65 -32.20 -2.02
C ALA A 31 9.04 -31.54 -3.35
N ILE A 32 9.86 -30.50 -3.32
CA ILE A 32 10.38 -29.83 -4.52
C ILE A 32 11.38 -30.74 -5.25
N ILE A 33 12.25 -31.43 -4.50
CA ILE A 33 13.20 -32.41 -5.06
C ILE A 33 12.45 -33.64 -5.62
N ALA A 34 11.37 -34.12 -4.98
CA ALA A 34 10.55 -35.21 -5.48
C ALA A 34 9.77 -34.85 -6.75
N LEU A 35 9.31 -33.60 -6.91
CA LEU A 35 8.68 -33.12 -8.16
C LEU A 35 9.68 -32.98 -9.30
N THR A 36 10.91 -32.61 -9.03
CA THR A 36 11.98 -32.53 -10.05
C THR A 36 12.50 -33.91 -10.48
N LEU A 37 12.49 -34.89 -9.58
CA LEU A 37 12.88 -36.26 -9.90
C LEU A 37 11.78 -37.06 -10.62
N ALA A 38 10.49 -36.75 -10.39
CA ALA A 38 9.38 -37.40 -11.08
C ALA A 38 9.25 -36.99 -12.56
N SER A 39 9.68 -35.75 -12.91
CA SER A 39 9.68 -35.31 -14.31
C SER A 39 10.82 -35.89 -15.17
N SER A 40 11.93 -36.32 -14.55
CA SER A 40 13.02 -36.96 -15.26
C SER A 40 12.76 -38.46 -15.61
N ALA A 41 11.77 -39.08 -14.98
CA ALA A 41 11.44 -40.50 -15.22
C ALA A 41 10.50 -40.77 -16.43
N GLN A 42 9.88 -39.73 -17.00
CA GLN A 42 8.96 -39.86 -18.14
C GLN A 42 9.57 -39.52 -19.50
N ALA A 43 10.85 -39.10 -19.57
CA ALA A 43 11.50 -38.68 -20.79
C ALA A 43 12.22 -39.83 -21.57
N GLN A 44 12.02 -41.09 -21.18
CA GLN A 44 12.72 -42.23 -21.84
C GLN A 44 11.74 -43.22 -22.46
N THR A 45 10.96 -42.84 -23.45
CA THR A 45 10.51 -43.82 -24.50
C THR A 45 9.86 -43.04 -25.66
N ALA A 46 10.66 -42.73 -26.71
CA ALA A 46 10.17 -42.54 -28.06
C ALA A 46 11.23 -43.05 -29.06
N PRO A 47 10.89 -43.78 -30.09
CA PRO A 47 11.88 -44.39 -30.99
C PRO A 47 12.40 -43.37 -32.01
N SER A 48 13.71 -43.48 -32.23
CA SER A 48 14.55 -42.78 -33.20
C SER A 48 14.03 -42.88 -34.65
N ALA A 49 13.82 -41.70 -35.28
CA ALA A 49 13.86 -41.58 -36.75
C ALA A 49 15.12 -40.84 -37.18
N ALA A 50 15.85 -41.38 -38.14
CA ALA A 50 17.15 -40.94 -38.58
C ALA A 50 17.15 -39.56 -39.24
N PRO A 51 18.25 -38.77 -39.12
CA PRO A 51 18.32 -37.43 -39.66
C PRO A 51 18.81 -37.37 -41.10
N ALA A 52 18.17 -36.53 -41.90
CA ALA A 52 18.73 -36.06 -43.16
C ALA A 52 19.78 -34.98 -42.91
N ALA A 53 20.99 -35.20 -43.39
CA ALA A 53 22.10 -34.29 -43.32
C ALA A 53 21.83 -33.01 -44.13
N SER A 54 21.86 -31.85 -43.48
CA SER A 54 22.01 -30.56 -44.13
C SER A 54 23.30 -29.93 -43.68
N ALA A 55 24.11 -29.50 -44.66
CA ALA A 55 25.44 -28.97 -44.50
C ALA A 55 25.45 -27.70 -43.66
N ALA A 56 26.22 -27.71 -42.58
CA ALA A 56 26.54 -26.51 -41.81
C ALA A 56 27.52 -25.64 -42.62
N SER A 57 27.02 -24.47 -43.06
CA SER A 57 27.86 -23.33 -43.44
C SER A 57 28.36 -22.70 -42.14
N ALA A 58 29.69 -22.71 -41.95
CA ALA A 58 30.35 -21.96 -40.91
C ALA A 58 30.12 -20.45 -41.16
N ALA A 59 29.20 -19.85 -40.37
CA ALA A 59 29.10 -18.42 -40.34
C ALA A 59 30.21 -17.87 -39.42
N GLU A 60 31.09 -17.07 -40.00
CA GLU A 60 32.01 -16.22 -39.28
C GLU A 60 31.21 -15.38 -38.29
N SER A 61 31.55 -15.48 -36.99
CA SER A 61 30.96 -14.63 -35.95
C SER A 61 31.45 -13.19 -36.15
N THR A 62 30.64 -12.37 -36.81
CA THR A 62 30.83 -10.94 -36.78
C THR A 62 30.58 -10.48 -35.33
N ASN A 63 31.56 -9.75 -34.77
CA ASN A 63 31.57 -9.16 -33.44
C ASN A 63 30.58 -7.96 -33.32
N GLU A 64 29.40 -8.05 -33.91
CA GLU A 64 28.38 -7.01 -33.77
C GLU A 64 27.63 -7.19 -32.45
N ALA A 65 27.53 -6.08 -31.71
CA ALA A 65 26.70 -6.04 -30.53
C ALA A 65 25.25 -6.45 -30.88
N PRO A 66 24.58 -7.29 -30.08
CA PRO A 66 23.23 -7.75 -30.41
C PRO A 66 22.30 -6.55 -30.47
N ALA A 67 21.60 -6.36 -31.60
CA ALA A 67 20.53 -5.40 -31.70
C ALA A 67 19.45 -5.74 -30.65
N LEU A 68 18.98 -4.73 -29.88
CA LEU A 68 17.89 -4.94 -28.94
C LEU A 68 16.63 -5.26 -29.74
N ASP A 69 16.05 -6.43 -29.48
CA ASP A 69 14.74 -6.78 -30.00
C ASP A 69 13.73 -5.70 -29.60
N ALA A 70 12.75 -5.43 -30.47
CA ALA A 70 11.76 -4.41 -30.21
C ALA A 70 11.01 -4.72 -28.90
N VAL A 71 11.25 -3.91 -27.87
CA VAL A 71 10.53 -4.03 -26.59
C VAL A 71 9.06 -3.83 -26.85
N THR A 72 8.24 -4.80 -26.48
CA THR A 72 6.77 -4.74 -26.60
C THR A 72 6.11 -4.41 -25.28
N VAL A 73 4.97 -3.74 -25.35
CA VAL A 73 4.15 -3.34 -24.20
C VAL A 73 2.70 -3.72 -24.42
N HIS A 74 1.97 -3.91 -23.30
CA HIS A 74 0.55 -4.26 -23.26
C HIS A 74 -0.31 -3.14 -22.66
N SER A 75 0.32 -2.04 -22.24
CA SER A 75 -0.31 -0.96 -21.48
C SER A 75 -1.52 -0.29 -22.17
N ARG A 76 -1.70 -0.50 -23.47
CA ARG A 76 -2.87 -0.02 -24.21
C ARG A 76 -3.82 -1.15 -24.65
N ASN A 77 -3.86 -2.26 -23.91
CA ASN A 77 -4.67 -3.44 -24.21
C ASN A 77 -4.39 -4.08 -25.59
N ARG A 78 -3.22 -3.80 -26.15
CA ARG A 78 -2.66 -4.41 -27.38
C ARG A 78 -1.18 -4.65 -27.17
N ILE A 79 -0.63 -5.61 -27.89
CA ILE A 79 0.82 -5.80 -28.00
C ILE A 79 1.33 -4.79 -29.02
N GLU A 80 2.07 -3.81 -28.57
CA GLU A 80 2.65 -2.74 -29.40
C GLU A 80 4.15 -2.61 -29.09
N ARG A 81 4.93 -2.10 -30.06
CA ARG A 81 6.32 -1.75 -29.76
C ARG A 81 6.35 -0.52 -28.86
N LEU A 82 7.20 -0.51 -27.86
CA LEU A 82 7.37 0.63 -26.94
C LEU A 82 7.60 1.95 -27.70
N GLN A 83 8.29 1.88 -28.85
CA GLN A 83 8.61 3.05 -29.69
C GLN A 83 7.39 3.67 -30.39
N ASP A 84 6.34 2.88 -30.58
CA ASP A 84 5.11 3.34 -31.26
C ASP A 84 4.02 3.85 -30.27
N VAL A 85 4.27 3.72 -28.96
CA VAL A 85 3.30 4.14 -27.92
C VAL A 85 3.57 5.56 -27.45
N PRO A 86 2.72 6.56 -27.74
CA PRO A 86 2.95 7.98 -27.45
C PRO A 86 2.62 8.33 -25.99
N VAL A 87 3.30 7.68 -25.04
CA VAL A 87 3.20 7.91 -23.59
C VAL A 87 4.48 7.46 -22.90
N SER A 88 4.81 8.08 -21.76
CA SER A 88 5.95 7.70 -20.93
C SER A 88 5.69 6.32 -20.29
N VAL A 89 6.48 5.30 -20.66
CA VAL A 89 6.36 3.92 -20.14
C VAL A 89 7.74 3.36 -19.83
N SER A 90 7.91 2.85 -18.60
CA SER A 90 9.05 2.00 -18.22
C SER A 90 8.61 0.53 -18.21
N VAL A 91 9.47 -0.36 -18.71
CA VAL A 91 9.24 -1.81 -18.73
C VAL A 91 10.24 -2.51 -17.82
N VAL A 92 9.75 -3.33 -16.89
CA VAL A 92 10.55 -4.19 -16.02
C VAL A 92 10.22 -5.64 -16.35
N THR A 93 11.21 -6.43 -16.69
CA THR A 93 10.99 -7.84 -17.07
C THR A 93 10.96 -8.76 -15.85
N GLY A 94 10.19 -9.86 -15.94
CA GLY A 94 10.19 -10.89 -14.91
C GLY A 94 11.55 -11.53 -14.68
N THR A 95 12.39 -11.63 -15.73
CA THR A 95 13.76 -12.13 -15.63
C THR A 95 14.64 -11.20 -14.79
N GLU A 96 14.52 -9.88 -14.96
CA GLU A 96 15.24 -8.89 -14.17
C GLU A 96 14.87 -8.97 -12.68
N LEU A 97 13.59 -9.13 -12.38
CA LEU A 97 13.12 -9.28 -10.99
C LEU A 97 13.62 -10.59 -10.37
N ALA A 98 13.54 -11.70 -11.11
CA ALA A 98 13.96 -13.02 -10.64
C ALA A 98 15.48 -13.10 -10.33
N ARG A 99 16.34 -12.43 -11.11
CA ARG A 99 17.80 -12.41 -10.88
C ARG A 99 18.23 -11.81 -9.55
N LEU A 100 17.44 -10.88 -9.02
CA LEU A 100 17.71 -10.19 -7.75
C LEU A 100 16.75 -10.61 -6.63
N ASP A 101 16.01 -11.71 -6.84
CA ASP A 101 15.03 -12.22 -5.88
C ASP A 101 14.07 -11.11 -5.40
N ALA A 102 13.44 -10.42 -6.35
CA ALA A 102 12.74 -9.16 -6.11
C ALA A 102 11.32 -9.22 -6.70
N TYR A 103 10.36 -9.78 -5.97
CA TYR A 103 9.02 -10.10 -6.47
C TYR A 103 7.89 -9.19 -5.95
N GLY A 104 8.19 -8.24 -5.06
CA GLY A 104 7.20 -7.31 -4.53
C GLY A 104 6.94 -6.10 -5.43
N ILE A 105 5.85 -5.38 -5.18
CA ILE A 105 5.52 -4.13 -5.87
C ILE A 105 6.59 -3.03 -5.64
N ASP A 106 7.24 -3.04 -4.48
CA ASP A 106 8.35 -2.15 -4.16
C ASP A 106 9.58 -2.39 -5.06
N ALA A 107 9.78 -3.63 -5.48
CA ALA A 107 10.85 -3.99 -6.41
C ALA A 107 10.61 -3.43 -7.81
N ILE A 108 9.36 -3.37 -8.26
CA ILE A 108 8.97 -2.71 -9.52
C ILE A 108 9.21 -1.19 -9.38
N ALA A 109 8.77 -0.58 -8.26
CA ALA A 109 8.97 0.84 -8.01
C ALA A 109 10.46 1.25 -7.96
N LYS A 110 11.35 0.39 -7.47
CA LYS A 110 12.81 0.62 -7.45
C LYS A 110 13.48 0.51 -8.82
N ARG A 111 12.77 0.17 -9.88
CA ARG A 111 13.29 0.00 -11.26
C ARG A 111 12.70 0.99 -12.26
N ALA A 112 11.67 1.73 -11.85
CA ALA A 112 11.08 2.80 -12.65
C ALA A 112 11.26 4.13 -11.93
N ALA A 113 11.90 5.12 -12.55
CA ALA A 113 12.06 6.44 -11.96
C ALA A 113 10.69 7.14 -11.79
N ASN A 114 10.62 8.07 -10.84
CA ASN A 114 9.40 8.82 -10.51
C ASN A 114 8.22 7.97 -10.02
N VAL A 115 8.52 6.75 -9.57
CA VAL A 115 7.59 5.84 -8.91
C VAL A 115 8.07 5.63 -7.48
N SER A 116 7.20 5.77 -6.51
CA SER A 116 7.51 5.49 -5.12
C SER A 116 6.46 4.58 -4.48
N TRP A 117 6.94 3.70 -3.64
CA TRP A 117 6.15 2.86 -2.77
C TRP A 117 6.16 3.45 -1.37
N ASN A 118 5.02 3.96 -0.93
CA ASN A 118 4.87 4.49 0.44
C ASN A 118 4.49 3.34 1.36
N THR A 119 5.45 2.93 2.19
CA THR A 119 5.25 1.86 3.15
C THR A 119 4.45 2.34 4.35
N GLY A 120 3.25 1.80 4.48
CA GLY A 120 2.55 1.69 5.74
C GLY A 120 2.49 0.20 6.14
N ASN A 121 1.42 -0.22 6.76
CA ASN A 121 1.05 -1.65 6.74
C ASN A 121 0.36 -1.95 5.40
N GLN A 122 0.02 -3.22 5.11
CA GLN A 122 -0.62 -3.59 3.84
C GLN A 122 -1.93 -2.84 3.56
N ARG A 123 -2.64 -2.35 4.60
CA ARG A 123 -3.85 -1.54 4.44
C ARG A 123 -3.55 -0.11 3.99
N THR A 124 -2.47 0.47 4.46
CA THR A 124 -2.14 1.90 4.28
C THR A 124 -1.06 2.16 3.25
N SER A 125 -0.44 1.10 2.72
CA SER A 125 0.55 1.22 1.66
C SER A 125 -0.05 1.78 0.37
N SER A 126 0.71 2.55 -0.37
CA SER A 126 0.26 3.17 -1.61
C SER A 126 1.39 3.36 -2.61
N ILE A 127 1.00 3.40 -3.88
CA ILE A 127 1.88 3.72 -5.00
C ILE A 127 1.68 5.17 -5.36
N SER A 128 2.76 5.89 -5.61
CA SER A 128 2.74 7.24 -6.18
C SER A 128 3.52 7.27 -7.49
N ILE A 129 2.99 7.98 -8.48
CA ILE A 129 3.68 8.32 -9.73
C ILE A 129 3.77 9.83 -9.80
N ARG A 130 4.96 10.35 -10.14
CA ARG A 130 5.24 11.79 -10.19
C ARG A 130 4.93 12.51 -8.84
N GLY A 131 5.05 11.79 -7.72
CA GLY A 131 4.74 12.27 -6.38
C GLY A 131 3.24 12.30 -6.03
N ILE A 132 2.35 11.87 -6.92
CA ILE A 132 0.91 11.83 -6.70
C ILE A 132 0.48 10.39 -6.41
N GLY A 133 -0.22 10.20 -5.29
CA GLY A 133 -0.72 8.89 -4.87
C GLY A 133 -1.75 9.00 -3.77
N LYS A 134 -2.24 7.85 -3.29
CA LYS A 134 -3.15 7.79 -2.15
C LYS A 134 -2.35 8.02 -0.87
N ILE A 135 -2.68 9.05 -0.11
CA ILE A 135 -2.10 9.33 1.22
C ILE A 135 -3.12 9.10 2.34
N GLY A 136 -4.40 8.94 2.01
CA GLY A 136 -5.48 8.70 2.96
C GLY A 136 -5.51 7.24 3.48
N GLN A 137 -6.00 7.07 4.70
CA GLN A 137 -6.15 5.76 5.36
C GLN A 137 -7.62 5.31 5.43
N THR A 138 -8.42 5.66 4.43
CA THR A 138 -9.82 5.24 4.36
C THR A 138 -10.05 4.24 3.24
N GLU A 139 -10.84 3.23 3.51
CA GLU A 139 -11.28 2.22 2.55
C GLU A 139 -12.20 2.85 1.48
N ALA A 140 -12.84 3.96 1.79
CA ALA A 140 -13.72 4.67 0.87
C ALA A 140 -12.97 5.46 -0.22
N GLN A 141 -11.65 5.66 -0.08
CA GLN A 141 -10.82 6.38 -1.07
C GLN A 141 -10.21 5.43 -2.10
N ASP A 142 -10.43 5.71 -3.36
CA ASP A 142 -9.73 5.01 -4.45
C ASP A 142 -8.25 5.41 -4.55
N PRO A 143 -7.40 4.55 -5.11
CA PRO A 143 -6.03 4.93 -5.51
C PRO A 143 -6.05 5.89 -6.70
N SER A 144 -4.99 6.71 -6.86
CA SER A 144 -4.75 7.54 -8.04
C SER A 144 -3.93 6.83 -9.12
N VAL A 145 -3.20 5.76 -8.72
CA VAL A 145 -2.44 4.89 -9.62
C VAL A 145 -3.18 3.57 -9.77
N GLY A 146 -3.52 3.22 -11.01
CA GLY A 146 -4.16 1.95 -11.34
C GLY A 146 -3.19 0.78 -11.28
N VAL A 147 -3.62 -0.35 -10.74
CA VAL A 147 -2.88 -1.62 -10.86
C VAL A 147 -3.75 -2.60 -11.62
N ILE A 148 -3.21 -3.10 -12.71
CA ILE A 148 -3.88 -4.04 -13.61
C ILE A 148 -3.04 -5.31 -13.65
N VAL A 149 -3.64 -6.47 -13.36
CA VAL A 149 -2.98 -7.76 -13.47
C VAL A 149 -3.76 -8.59 -14.50
N ASP A 150 -3.09 -8.99 -15.58
CA ASP A 150 -3.69 -9.77 -16.68
C ASP A 150 -5.01 -9.19 -17.22
N GLY A 151 -5.08 -7.87 -17.35
CA GLY A 151 -6.25 -7.14 -17.84
C GLY A 151 -7.32 -6.87 -16.76
N VAL A 152 -7.15 -7.32 -15.54
CA VAL A 152 -8.07 -7.06 -14.42
C VAL A 152 -7.60 -5.87 -13.60
N SER A 153 -8.39 -4.80 -13.57
CA SER A 153 -8.11 -3.63 -12.74
C SER A 153 -8.42 -3.89 -11.27
N TYR A 154 -7.47 -3.64 -10.38
CA TYR A 154 -7.65 -3.74 -8.93
C TYR A 154 -8.11 -2.40 -8.36
N ALA A 155 -9.33 -2.38 -7.84
CA ALA A 155 -9.91 -1.15 -7.29
C ALA A 155 -9.42 -0.81 -5.87
N TYR A 156 -8.66 -1.70 -5.23
CA TYR A 156 -8.14 -1.52 -3.87
C TYR A 156 -6.65 -1.87 -3.82
N ASN A 157 -5.80 -0.88 -3.50
CA ASN A 157 -4.34 -1.05 -3.54
C ASN A 157 -3.80 -2.07 -2.55
N ALA A 158 -4.46 -2.28 -1.42
CA ALA A 158 -4.03 -3.26 -0.44
C ALA A 158 -3.93 -4.68 -1.01
N LEU A 159 -4.72 -5.00 -2.05
CA LEU A 159 -4.59 -6.26 -2.79
C LEU A 159 -3.18 -6.49 -3.33
N THR A 160 -2.49 -5.44 -3.76
CA THR A 160 -1.18 -5.56 -4.42
C THR A 160 0.00 -5.57 -3.46
N SER A 161 -0.18 -5.08 -2.25
CA SER A 161 0.88 -5.03 -1.24
C SER A 161 1.21 -6.39 -0.63
N SER A 162 0.29 -7.35 -0.76
CA SER A 162 0.39 -8.67 -0.18
C SER A 162 0.83 -9.75 -1.17
N PHE A 163 0.97 -9.42 -2.47
CA PHE A 163 1.33 -10.38 -3.51
C PHE A 163 2.83 -10.43 -3.76
N ASP A 164 3.32 -11.66 -3.90
CA ASP A 164 4.57 -11.91 -4.60
C ASP A 164 4.24 -12.09 -6.08
N PHE A 165 4.75 -11.19 -6.91
CA PHE A 165 4.55 -11.24 -8.36
C PHE A 165 5.54 -12.24 -8.99
N VAL A 166 5.37 -13.52 -8.68
CA VAL A 166 6.16 -14.60 -9.25
C VAL A 166 5.62 -15.02 -10.62
N ASP A 167 6.49 -15.53 -11.46
CA ASP A 167 6.16 -16.04 -12.79
C ASP A 167 5.46 -14.99 -13.66
N ILE A 168 5.95 -13.75 -13.57
CA ILE A 168 5.52 -12.67 -14.46
C ILE A 168 6.39 -12.65 -15.73
N ASP A 169 5.81 -12.11 -16.79
CA ASP A 169 6.50 -11.79 -18.05
C ASP A 169 7.04 -10.36 -17.98
N THR A 170 6.15 -9.38 -17.76
CA THR A 170 6.49 -7.97 -17.69
C THR A 170 5.70 -7.24 -16.62
N ALA A 171 6.28 -6.17 -16.09
CA ALA A 171 5.60 -5.11 -15.38
C ALA A 171 5.85 -3.79 -16.10
N GLU A 172 4.78 -3.10 -16.49
CA GLU A 172 4.82 -1.87 -17.27
C GLU A 172 4.29 -0.72 -16.42
N VAL A 173 5.07 0.35 -16.30
CA VAL A 173 4.69 1.55 -15.57
C VAL A 173 4.41 2.66 -16.57
N ALA A 174 3.13 2.97 -16.79
CA ALA A 174 2.69 4.09 -17.63
C ALA A 174 2.43 5.33 -16.76
N ARG A 175 3.06 6.45 -17.09
CA ARG A 175 2.96 7.72 -16.37
C ARG A 175 1.98 8.66 -17.07
N GLY A 176 1.35 9.57 -16.31
CA GLY A 176 0.24 10.40 -16.79
C GLY A 176 -1.11 9.66 -16.79
N PRO A 177 -2.25 10.37 -16.97
CA PRO A 177 -3.58 9.77 -16.95
C PRO A 177 -3.79 8.67 -17.98
N GLN A 178 -4.13 7.45 -17.57
CA GLN A 178 -4.38 6.29 -18.42
C GLN A 178 -5.86 5.85 -18.42
N GLY A 179 -6.76 6.74 -18.00
CA GLY A 179 -8.15 6.43 -17.74
C GLY A 179 -8.97 5.97 -18.97
N THR A 180 -8.57 6.30 -20.21
CA THR A 180 -9.34 5.99 -21.42
C THR A 180 -9.47 4.49 -21.67
N LEU A 181 -8.38 3.73 -21.61
CA LEU A 181 -8.38 2.27 -21.85
C LEU A 181 -8.22 1.47 -20.56
N GLN A 182 -7.37 1.92 -19.65
CA GLN A 182 -7.07 1.16 -18.41
C GLN A 182 -8.08 1.41 -17.29
N GLY A 183 -8.99 2.34 -17.51
CA GLY A 183 -10.20 2.50 -16.74
C GLY A 183 -10.03 3.23 -15.42
N LYS A 184 -10.71 2.72 -14.42
CA LYS A 184 -10.82 3.29 -13.08
C LYS A 184 -9.46 3.37 -12.37
N ASN A 185 -9.26 4.42 -11.56
CA ASN A 185 -8.11 4.59 -10.67
C ASN A 185 -6.76 4.88 -11.36
N ALA A 186 -6.76 5.21 -12.65
CA ALA A 186 -5.57 5.55 -13.41
C ALA A 186 -5.51 7.06 -13.73
N SER A 187 -5.83 7.93 -12.75
CA SER A 187 -5.87 9.39 -12.95
C SER A 187 -4.48 10.03 -13.08
N VAL A 188 -3.41 9.36 -12.62
CA VAL A 188 -2.03 9.86 -12.71
C VAL A 188 -1.04 8.85 -13.30
N GLY A 189 -1.48 7.64 -13.54
CA GLY A 189 -0.68 6.55 -14.12
C GLY A 189 -1.22 5.18 -13.77
N SER A 190 -0.53 4.15 -14.28
CA SER A 190 -0.88 2.76 -14.02
C SER A 190 0.34 1.85 -14.01
N ILE A 191 0.21 0.73 -13.32
CA ILE A 191 1.14 -0.40 -13.37
C ILE A 191 0.38 -1.58 -13.94
N THR A 192 0.82 -2.08 -15.10
CA THR A 192 0.25 -3.27 -15.73
C THR A 192 1.22 -4.43 -15.54
N ILE A 193 0.77 -5.51 -14.92
CA ILE A 193 1.53 -6.71 -14.65
C ILE A 193 0.96 -7.83 -15.51
N ASN A 194 1.80 -8.42 -16.34
CA ASN A 194 1.44 -9.52 -17.21
C ASN A 194 2.13 -10.79 -16.69
N THR A 195 1.36 -11.82 -16.37
CA THR A 195 1.89 -13.12 -15.98
C THR A 195 2.26 -13.95 -17.22
N LYS A 196 3.16 -14.92 -17.06
CA LYS A 196 3.43 -15.87 -18.14
C LYS A 196 2.20 -16.72 -18.42
N ARG A 197 1.84 -16.79 -19.69
CA ARG A 197 0.63 -17.50 -20.16
C ARG A 197 0.93 -18.99 -20.40
N PRO A 198 -0.10 -19.88 -20.36
CA PRO A 198 0.02 -21.25 -20.83
C PRO A 198 0.51 -21.30 -22.27
N SER A 199 1.35 -22.29 -22.59
CA SER A 199 1.84 -22.56 -23.95
C SER A 199 1.74 -24.04 -24.26
N PHE A 200 1.78 -24.38 -25.56
CA PHE A 200 1.81 -25.76 -26.02
C PHE A 200 3.23 -26.36 -25.99
N THR A 201 4.24 -25.58 -25.56
CA THR A 201 5.58 -26.07 -25.28
C THR A 201 5.70 -26.40 -23.80
N PRO A 202 6.08 -27.63 -23.42
CA PRO A 202 6.33 -27.96 -22.02
C PRO A 202 7.42 -27.06 -21.43
N THR A 203 7.18 -26.56 -20.22
CA THR A 203 8.12 -25.74 -19.46
C THR A 203 8.04 -26.06 -18.00
N ALA A 204 9.17 -26.06 -17.29
CA ALA A 204 9.22 -26.13 -15.85
C ALA A 204 10.31 -25.20 -15.34
N ASP A 205 9.92 -24.11 -14.71
CA ASP A 205 10.83 -23.14 -14.09
C ASP A 205 10.81 -23.36 -12.57
N TYR A 206 11.96 -23.29 -11.90
CA TYR A 206 12.05 -23.36 -10.45
C TYR A 206 13.02 -22.32 -9.89
N THR A 207 12.74 -21.87 -8.67
CA THR A 207 13.61 -21.00 -7.85
C THR A 207 13.59 -21.50 -6.42
N LEU A 208 14.76 -21.62 -5.81
CA LEU A 208 14.93 -21.83 -4.37
C LEU A 208 15.94 -20.80 -3.87
N ALA A 209 15.54 -19.90 -2.99
CA ALA A 209 16.45 -18.97 -2.34
C ALA A 209 16.46 -19.16 -0.81
N LEU A 210 17.64 -19.02 -0.23
CA LEU A 210 17.89 -19.11 1.21
C LEU A 210 18.62 -17.85 1.66
N ASP A 211 18.20 -17.22 2.73
CA ASP A 211 18.83 -16.00 3.24
C ASP A 211 19.25 -16.08 4.73
N LYS A 212 20.00 -15.06 5.18
CA LYS A 212 20.55 -14.98 6.54
C LYS A 212 19.50 -14.87 7.64
N ASN A 213 18.26 -14.49 7.33
CA ASN A 213 17.18 -14.31 8.31
C ASN A 213 16.29 -15.58 8.38
N ASN A 214 16.88 -16.75 8.19
CA ASN A 214 16.18 -18.04 8.04
C ASN A 214 15.12 -17.98 6.94
N GLY A 215 15.37 -17.16 5.92
CA GLY A 215 14.49 -16.99 4.78
C GLY A 215 14.56 -18.19 3.85
N VAL A 216 13.39 -18.59 3.35
CA VAL A 216 13.21 -19.61 2.32
C VAL A 216 12.17 -19.11 1.34
N LEU A 217 12.60 -18.86 0.11
CA LEU A 217 11.71 -18.68 -1.02
C LEU A 217 11.77 -19.90 -1.92
N GLY A 218 10.62 -20.52 -2.19
CA GLY A 218 10.46 -21.58 -3.17
C GLY A 218 9.42 -21.17 -4.21
N VAL A 219 9.77 -21.20 -5.48
CA VAL A 219 8.85 -20.97 -6.61
C VAL A 219 8.95 -22.13 -7.58
N ALA A 220 7.83 -22.65 -8.04
CA ALA A 220 7.73 -23.63 -9.11
C ALA A 220 6.65 -23.20 -10.09
N ALA A 221 6.96 -23.17 -11.37
CA ALA A 221 6.04 -22.85 -12.45
C ALA A 221 6.16 -23.91 -13.56
N ILE A 222 5.10 -24.66 -13.78
CA ILE A 222 5.08 -25.79 -14.69
C ILE A 222 3.92 -25.62 -15.66
N GLY A 223 4.13 -25.93 -16.93
CA GLY A 223 3.07 -25.87 -17.94
C GLY A 223 3.39 -26.66 -19.20
N GLY A 224 2.40 -26.75 -20.05
CA GLY A 224 2.50 -27.45 -21.32
C GLY A 224 1.14 -27.85 -21.88
N PRO A 225 1.07 -28.67 -22.96
CA PRO A 225 -0.17 -29.14 -23.51
C PRO A 225 -0.84 -30.17 -22.57
N VAL A 226 -2.16 -30.04 -22.37
CA VAL A 226 -3.02 -31.12 -21.89
C VAL A 226 -3.54 -31.92 -23.09
N ILE A 227 -3.90 -31.20 -24.15
CA ILE A 227 -4.27 -31.72 -25.48
C ILE A 227 -3.56 -30.86 -26.50
N ASP A 228 -2.75 -31.49 -27.36
CA ASP A 228 -1.92 -30.76 -28.34
C ASP A 228 -2.79 -29.82 -29.19
N ASN A 229 -2.33 -28.59 -29.34
CA ASN A 229 -2.95 -27.48 -30.09
C ASN A 229 -4.42 -27.14 -29.67
N LEU A 230 -4.98 -27.75 -28.62
CA LEU A 230 -6.33 -27.49 -28.16
C LEU A 230 -6.36 -26.93 -26.75
N LEU A 231 -5.68 -27.58 -25.80
CA LEU A 231 -5.72 -27.17 -24.39
C LEU A 231 -4.32 -27.20 -23.79
N ALA A 232 -3.85 -26.03 -23.39
CA ALA A 232 -2.61 -25.87 -22.60
C ALA A 232 -2.92 -25.44 -21.18
N TRP A 233 -1.99 -25.71 -20.25
CA TRP A 233 -2.08 -25.29 -18.87
C TRP A 233 -0.77 -24.71 -18.37
N ARG A 234 -0.84 -23.90 -17.29
CA ARG A 234 0.30 -23.44 -16.50
C ARG A 234 -0.11 -23.34 -15.04
N GLY A 235 0.65 -23.98 -14.17
CA GLY A 235 0.50 -23.92 -12.73
C GLY A 235 1.72 -23.25 -12.12
N THR A 236 1.51 -22.30 -11.19
CA THR A 236 2.56 -21.61 -10.43
C THR A 236 2.27 -21.77 -8.97
N PHE A 237 3.27 -22.12 -8.18
CA PHE A 237 3.20 -22.23 -6.72
C PHE A 237 4.39 -21.50 -6.11
N SER A 238 4.15 -20.76 -5.03
CA SER A 238 5.23 -20.11 -4.27
C SER A 238 5.02 -20.22 -2.77
N VAL A 239 6.15 -20.29 -2.06
CA VAL A 239 6.26 -20.17 -0.60
C VAL A 239 7.37 -19.17 -0.33
N ASP A 240 7.09 -18.13 0.44
CA ASP A 240 8.10 -17.16 0.90
C ASP A 240 7.96 -17.00 2.41
N ARG A 241 8.99 -17.42 3.13
CA ARG A 241 9.06 -17.34 4.59
C ARG A 241 10.38 -16.76 5.03
N GLN A 242 10.33 -15.75 5.89
CA GLN A 242 11.50 -15.07 6.40
C GLN A 242 11.23 -14.49 7.78
N GLN A 243 12.18 -14.64 8.68
CA GLN A 243 12.18 -13.87 9.93
C GLN A 243 12.48 -12.40 9.63
N GLY A 244 11.86 -11.51 10.40
CA GLY A 244 12.08 -10.09 10.24
C GLY A 244 13.52 -9.68 10.59
N ALA A 245 14.00 -8.68 9.87
CA ALA A 245 15.36 -8.18 10.04
C ALA A 245 15.57 -7.40 11.35
N ARG A 246 14.50 -7.13 12.11
CA ARG A 246 14.54 -6.37 13.36
C ARG A 246 13.87 -7.14 14.48
N ALA A 247 14.59 -7.32 15.56
CA ALA A 247 14.07 -7.92 16.78
C ALA A 247 13.35 -6.87 17.64
N ASN A 248 12.40 -7.34 18.45
CA ASN A 248 11.82 -6.58 19.54
C ASN A 248 12.86 -6.36 20.64
N ALA A 249 13.02 -5.13 21.13
CA ALA A 249 13.95 -4.84 22.23
C ALA A 249 13.49 -5.47 23.55
N TYR A 250 12.19 -5.58 23.77
CA TYR A 250 11.57 -6.18 24.94
C TYR A 250 11.64 -7.73 24.94
N ASP A 251 11.37 -8.33 23.78
CA ASP A 251 11.46 -9.78 23.57
C ASP A 251 12.17 -10.09 22.26
N ARG A 252 13.44 -10.47 22.31
CA ARG A 252 14.32 -10.66 21.15
C ARG A 252 13.95 -11.86 20.28
N ASP A 253 13.11 -12.76 20.74
CA ASP A 253 12.63 -13.89 19.97
C ASP A 253 11.52 -13.46 18.98
N GLN A 254 10.93 -12.30 19.24
CA GLN A 254 9.97 -11.67 18.33
C GLN A 254 10.68 -10.78 17.32
N THR A 255 10.33 -10.94 16.05
CA THR A 255 10.89 -10.12 14.94
C THR A 255 9.78 -9.45 14.17
N TYR A 256 10.11 -8.34 13.50
CA TYR A 256 9.18 -7.50 12.73
C TYR A 256 9.58 -7.42 11.28
N THR A 257 8.59 -7.18 10.41
CA THR A 257 8.70 -7.29 8.94
C THR A 257 8.98 -8.72 8.47
N ASN A 258 8.41 -9.68 9.19
CA ASN A 258 8.46 -11.10 8.82
C ASN A 258 7.66 -11.31 7.54
N THR A 259 8.09 -12.27 6.72
CA THR A 259 7.31 -12.75 5.58
C THR A 259 6.82 -14.18 5.88
N ASP A 260 5.54 -14.45 5.64
CA ASP A 260 4.96 -15.81 5.70
C ASP A 260 3.84 -15.89 4.66
N ARG A 261 4.22 -16.20 3.42
CA ARG A 261 3.33 -16.19 2.26
C ARG A 261 3.29 -17.55 1.58
N VAL A 262 2.12 -17.90 1.12
CA VAL A 262 1.88 -19.06 0.27
C VAL A 262 0.92 -18.64 -0.82
N SER A 263 1.26 -18.87 -2.07
CA SER A 263 0.37 -18.56 -3.18
C SER A 263 0.37 -19.64 -4.25
N GLY A 264 -0.73 -19.74 -4.99
CA GLY A 264 -0.88 -20.61 -6.13
C GLY A 264 -1.70 -19.94 -7.21
N ARG A 265 -1.35 -20.19 -8.47
CA ARG A 265 -2.09 -19.78 -9.65
C ARG A 265 -2.16 -20.95 -10.63
N VAL A 266 -3.32 -21.19 -11.20
CA VAL A 266 -3.50 -22.15 -12.30
C VAL A 266 -4.20 -21.46 -13.45
N GLN A 267 -3.71 -21.69 -14.65
CA GLN A 267 -4.24 -21.16 -15.89
C GLN A 267 -4.49 -22.28 -16.88
N PHE A 268 -5.56 -22.16 -17.65
CA PHE A 268 -5.86 -23.02 -18.80
C PHE A 268 -6.10 -22.14 -20.01
N LEU A 269 -5.50 -22.50 -21.15
CA LEU A 269 -5.71 -21.86 -22.44
C LEU A 269 -6.34 -22.86 -23.40
N LEU A 270 -7.57 -22.59 -23.82
CA LEU A 270 -8.33 -23.38 -24.77
C LEU A 270 -8.36 -22.67 -26.13
N THR A 271 -7.93 -23.35 -27.18
CA THR A 271 -7.88 -22.85 -28.57
C THR A 271 -8.56 -23.85 -29.53
N PRO A 272 -9.91 -23.95 -29.51
CA PRO A 272 -10.62 -24.98 -30.28
C PRO A 272 -10.56 -24.72 -31.79
N PHE A 273 -10.28 -23.50 -32.23
CA PHE A 273 -10.03 -23.08 -33.60
C PHE A 273 -9.20 -21.78 -33.61
N ASP A 274 -8.58 -21.47 -34.75
CA ASP A 274 -7.58 -20.41 -34.90
C ASP A 274 -8.09 -18.99 -34.52
N ASP A 275 -9.38 -18.76 -34.72
CA ASP A 275 -10.01 -17.46 -34.46
C ASP A 275 -10.55 -17.30 -33.02
N PHE A 276 -10.43 -18.31 -32.16
CA PHE A 276 -10.96 -18.26 -30.81
C PHE A 276 -9.98 -18.78 -29.76
N SER A 277 -9.83 -18.03 -28.69
CA SER A 277 -9.14 -18.48 -27.50
C SER A 277 -9.91 -18.14 -26.23
N ALA A 278 -9.86 -19.04 -25.24
CA ALA A 278 -10.38 -18.83 -23.90
C ALA A 278 -9.32 -19.12 -22.86
N ARG A 279 -9.03 -18.16 -22.00
CA ARG A 279 -8.14 -18.35 -20.84
C ARG A 279 -8.95 -18.32 -19.56
N PHE A 280 -8.78 -19.34 -18.74
CA PHE A 280 -9.34 -19.46 -17.40
C PHE A 280 -8.21 -19.41 -16.40
N GLU A 281 -8.34 -18.59 -15.39
CA GLU A 281 -7.34 -18.43 -14.34
C GLU A 281 -8.00 -18.51 -12.97
N GLY A 282 -7.41 -19.30 -12.07
CA GLY A 282 -7.70 -19.30 -10.65
C GLY A 282 -6.43 -18.95 -9.87
N ASP A 283 -6.52 -17.99 -8.97
CA ASP A 283 -5.44 -17.62 -8.06
C ASP A 283 -5.90 -17.73 -6.60
N VAL A 284 -5.01 -18.19 -5.75
CA VAL A 284 -5.26 -18.32 -4.32
C VAL A 284 -4.01 -17.98 -3.55
N GLN A 285 -4.19 -17.15 -2.55
CA GLN A 285 -3.16 -16.82 -1.57
C GLN A 285 -3.76 -16.99 -0.18
N PRO A 286 -3.78 -18.23 0.35
CA PRO A 286 -4.45 -18.56 1.62
C PRO A 286 -3.75 -17.90 2.81
N ARG A 287 -2.48 -17.56 2.65
CA ARG A 287 -1.69 -16.83 3.63
C ARG A 287 -0.75 -15.87 2.90
N ALA A 288 -0.95 -14.60 3.17
CA ALA A 288 -0.09 -13.51 2.71
C ALA A 288 0.32 -12.62 3.90
N GLY A 289 0.23 -13.15 5.12
CA GLY A 289 0.51 -12.44 6.35
C GLY A 289 1.99 -12.34 6.66
N GLU A 290 2.36 -11.26 7.28
CA GLU A 290 3.55 -11.17 8.11
C GLU A 290 3.20 -11.62 9.51
N ALA A 291 4.12 -12.32 10.18
CA ALA A 291 3.87 -12.88 11.51
C ALA A 291 3.66 -11.78 12.57
N THR A 292 4.17 -10.59 12.32
CA THR A 292 4.09 -9.47 13.26
C THR A 292 3.71 -8.17 12.56
N ASN A 293 2.90 -7.38 13.25
CA ASN A 293 2.54 -6.03 12.86
C ASN A 293 3.23 -5.01 13.78
N GLY A 294 3.65 -3.87 13.23
CA GLY A 294 4.30 -2.80 13.98
C GLY A 294 5.84 -2.83 13.87
N ASN A 295 6.37 -1.97 13.02
CA ASN A 295 7.81 -1.80 12.80
C ASN A 295 8.27 -0.36 13.07
N THR A 296 7.49 0.39 13.83
CA THR A 296 7.78 1.78 14.14
C THR A 296 8.67 1.88 15.37
N ILE A 297 9.71 2.70 15.29
CA ILE A 297 10.58 3.06 16.40
C ILE A 297 10.20 4.47 16.86
N ASN A 298 10.00 4.66 18.14
CA ASN A 298 9.73 5.97 18.70
C ASN A 298 10.99 6.85 18.64
N SER A 299 10.83 8.12 18.34
CA SER A 299 11.89 9.10 18.19
C SER A 299 11.73 10.20 19.25
N PRO A 300 12.83 10.60 19.92
CA PRO A 300 12.76 11.72 20.86
C PRO A 300 12.23 12.99 20.19
N THR A 301 11.40 13.70 20.93
CA THR A 301 10.90 15.03 20.54
C THR A 301 11.49 16.11 21.44
N PRO A 302 11.51 17.39 21.04
CA PRO A 302 11.92 18.48 21.91
C PRO A 302 11.12 18.54 23.21
N THR A 303 11.73 19.00 24.28
CA THR A 303 11.07 19.15 25.60
C THR A 303 9.97 20.20 25.62
N THR A 304 10.04 21.14 24.68
CA THR A 304 9.02 22.17 24.49
C THR A 304 8.56 22.22 23.05
N TYR A 305 7.31 22.57 22.87
CA TYR A 305 6.76 22.96 21.58
C TYR A 305 7.33 24.31 21.09
N ALA A 306 7.01 24.70 19.86
CA ALA A 306 7.46 25.96 19.29
C ALA A 306 6.92 27.19 20.02
N ASP A 307 5.79 27.07 20.71
CA ASP A 307 5.18 28.09 21.55
C ASP A 307 5.76 28.19 22.98
N GLY A 308 6.76 27.32 23.28
CA GLY A 308 7.39 27.27 24.60
C GLY A 308 6.66 26.44 25.64
N ALA A 309 5.46 25.94 25.35
CA ALA A 309 4.74 25.05 26.25
C ALA A 309 5.49 23.71 26.40
N PRO A 310 5.45 23.06 27.59
CA PRO A 310 6.05 21.76 27.78
C PRO A 310 5.44 20.72 26.85
N ASN A 311 6.28 19.94 26.17
CA ASN A 311 5.85 18.81 25.34
C ASN A 311 5.71 17.55 26.23
N PRO A 312 4.50 17.05 26.47
CA PRO A 312 4.27 15.89 27.34
C PRO A 312 4.81 14.58 26.74
N LEU A 313 5.23 14.56 25.47
CA LEU A 313 5.81 13.42 24.78
C LEU A 313 7.34 13.52 24.65
N SER A 314 7.98 14.51 25.27
CA SER A 314 9.45 14.65 25.21
C SER A 314 10.16 13.60 26.06
N THR A 315 11.48 13.47 25.90
CA THR A 315 12.33 12.54 26.62
C THR A 315 12.75 12.98 28.03
N ASP A 316 12.29 14.16 28.48
CA ASP A 316 12.60 14.66 29.81
C ASP A 316 11.65 14.09 30.88
N ALA A 317 11.86 14.48 32.14
CA ALA A 317 11.05 14.04 33.26
C ALA A 317 9.55 14.40 33.18
N SER A 318 9.15 15.28 32.23
CA SER A 318 7.75 15.63 32.01
C SER A 318 7.02 14.67 31.07
N THR A 319 7.72 13.68 30.49
CA THR A 319 7.09 12.70 29.59
C THR A 319 6.11 11.81 30.35
N ARG A 320 5.09 11.33 29.62
CA ARG A 320 4.12 10.38 30.18
C ARG A 320 4.77 9.09 30.68
N LEU A 321 5.80 8.60 29.97
CA LEU A 321 6.51 7.36 30.30
C LEU A 321 7.57 7.55 31.41
N SER A 322 7.89 8.77 31.82
CA SER A 322 8.72 9.06 32.99
C SER A 322 7.93 9.20 34.28
N ARG A 323 6.60 9.06 34.24
CA ARG A 323 5.72 9.07 35.42
C ARG A 323 6.06 7.89 36.34
N SER A 324 5.90 8.08 37.66
CA SER A 324 6.13 7.05 38.68
C SER A 324 5.36 5.75 38.40
N TRP A 325 4.19 5.83 37.80
CA TRP A 325 3.42 4.67 37.34
C TRP A 325 4.23 3.69 36.48
N PHE A 326 5.03 4.21 35.56
CA PHE A 326 5.84 3.41 34.64
C PHE A 326 7.23 3.13 35.19
N THR A 327 7.90 4.13 35.77
CA THR A 327 9.29 4.01 36.21
C THR A 327 9.46 3.12 37.46
N ASN A 328 8.38 2.89 38.20
CA ASN A 328 8.40 1.94 39.33
C ASN A 328 8.33 0.46 38.87
N ASN A 329 8.17 0.18 37.59
CA ASN A 329 8.20 -1.18 37.08
C ASN A 329 9.64 -1.69 37.00
N PRO A 330 9.95 -2.85 37.63
CA PRO A 330 11.30 -3.42 37.60
C PRO A 330 11.72 -3.73 36.15
N GLY A 331 12.93 -3.29 35.76
CA GLY A 331 13.50 -3.56 34.43
C GLY A 331 13.07 -2.58 33.34
N TYR A 332 12.20 -1.65 33.64
CA TYR A 332 11.85 -0.60 32.66
C TYR A 332 12.93 0.49 32.61
N ASN A 333 13.37 0.80 31.39
CA ASN A 333 14.29 1.91 31.11
C ASN A 333 13.77 2.74 29.96
N LEU A 334 13.52 4.02 30.19
CA LEU A 334 13.01 4.95 29.18
C LEU A 334 13.91 5.03 27.94
N ALA A 335 15.23 4.81 28.08
CA ALA A 335 16.15 4.82 26.95
C ALA A 335 15.88 3.69 25.95
N ASP A 336 15.37 2.55 26.42
CA ASP A 336 15.05 1.40 25.56
C ASP A 336 13.85 1.69 24.65
N TYR A 337 12.93 2.54 25.11
CA TYR A 337 11.77 2.99 24.32
C TYR A 337 12.16 3.69 23.00
N TYR A 338 13.33 4.33 22.97
CA TYR A 338 13.86 5.03 21.79
C TYR A 338 14.91 4.23 21.01
N SER A 339 15.32 3.07 21.53
CA SER A 339 16.44 2.31 20.95
C SER A 339 16.03 1.33 19.85
N GLY A 340 14.75 0.95 19.79
CA GLY A 340 14.25 -0.05 18.85
C GLY A 340 12.74 -0.24 18.92
N ILE A 341 12.26 -1.31 18.31
CA ILE A 341 10.88 -1.76 18.44
C ILE A 341 10.71 -2.35 19.84
N ASN A 342 9.70 -1.92 20.56
CA ASN A 342 9.54 -2.21 21.99
C ASN A 342 8.07 -2.48 22.32
N ASN A 343 7.59 -3.64 21.90
CA ASN A 343 6.20 -4.06 22.07
C ASN A 343 6.11 -5.13 23.16
N ASP A 344 5.06 -5.08 23.98
CA ASP A 344 4.83 -6.06 25.06
C ASP A 344 4.27 -7.38 24.54
N ALA A 345 3.63 -7.37 23.38
CA ALA A 345 3.03 -8.55 22.77
C ALA A 345 3.27 -8.60 21.26
N GLN A 346 3.33 -9.82 20.74
CA GLN A 346 3.37 -10.08 19.31
C GLN A 346 1.95 -10.07 18.74
N HIS A 347 1.69 -9.17 17.80
CA HIS A 347 0.42 -9.06 17.11
C HIS A 347 0.54 -9.50 15.66
N ALA A 348 -0.25 -10.50 15.27
CA ALA A 348 -0.26 -10.99 13.91
C ALA A 348 -0.92 -9.99 12.95
N LEU A 349 -0.36 -9.93 11.73
CA LEU A 349 -1.00 -9.34 10.58
C LEU A 349 -1.30 -10.48 9.60
N ILE A 350 -2.57 -10.70 9.31
CA ILE A 350 -3.03 -11.81 8.49
C ILE A 350 -3.75 -11.24 7.27
N THR A 351 -3.30 -11.65 6.08
CA THR A 351 -3.96 -11.33 4.81
C THR A 351 -4.17 -12.58 4.00
N GLY A 352 -5.12 -12.53 3.06
CA GLY A 352 -5.34 -13.61 2.10
C GLY A 352 -6.19 -13.10 0.95
N SER A 353 -6.11 -13.78 -0.18
CA SER A 353 -6.88 -13.43 -1.38
C SER A 353 -7.22 -14.64 -2.22
N ASN A 354 -8.29 -14.51 -3.00
CA ASN A 354 -8.68 -15.47 -4.02
C ASN A 354 -9.15 -14.72 -5.28
N GLY A 355 -8.97 -15.36 -6.43
CA GLY A 355 -9.42 -14.81 -7.70
C GLY A 355 -9.85 -15.87 -8.69
N LEU A 356 -10.80 -15.48 -9.53
CA LEU A 356 -11.18 -16.19 -10.74
C LEU A 356 -11.26 -15.18 -11.88
N THR A 357 -10.61 -15.51 -13.01
CA THR A 357 -10.61 -14.66 -14.20
C THR A 357 -10.88 -15.53 -15.42
N THR A 358 -11.73 -15.04 -16.31
CA THR A 358 -11.97 -15.62 -17.64
C THR A 358 -11.75 -14.56 -18.70
N GLU A 359 -10.87 -14.84 -19.64
CA GLU A 359 -10.60 -14.02 -20.82
C GLU A 359 -10.97 -14.80 -22.07
N LEU A 360 -11.88 -14.25 -22.87
CA LEU A 360 -12.30 -14.80 -24.15
C LEU A 360 -11.89 -13.84 -25.25
N ASN A 361 -11.25 -14.34 -26.30
CA ASN A 361 -10.91 -13.59 -27.49
C ASN A 361 -11.48 -14.31 -28.72
N TRP A 362 -12.23 -13.60 -29.53
CA TRP A 362 -12.81 -14.12 -30.75
C TRP A 362 -12.56 -13.15 -31.92
N LYS A 363 -11.80 -13.61 -32.89
CA LYS A 363 -11.56 -12.91 -34.14
C LYS A 363 -12.72 -13.23 -35.10
N ILE A 364 -13.57 -12.24 -35.31
CA ILE A 364 -14.73 -12.40 -36.20
C ILE A 364 -14.31 -12.29 -37.67
N PRO A 365 -15.15 -12.83 -38.64
CA PRO A 365 -14.76 -12.87 -40.04
C PRO A 365 -14.46 -11.52 -40.71
N SER A 366 -14.96 -10.42 -40.15
CA SER A 366 -14.64 -9.05 -40.59
C SER A 366 -13.28 -8.54 -40.12
N GLY A 367 -12.53 -9.36 -39.39
CA GLY A 367 -11.14 -9.10 -38.91
C GLY A 367 -11.04 -8.44 -37.54
N GLN A 368 -12.13 -7.96 -36.95
CA GLN A 368 -12.12 -7.42 -35.59
C GLN A 368 -11.98 -8.55 -34.54
N THR A 369 -11.39 -8.21 -33.38
CA THR A 369 -11.34 -9.10 -32.23
C THR A 369 -12.32 -8.63 -31.15
N LEU A 370 -13.21 -9.50 -30.75
CA LEU A 370 -14.07 -9.34 -29.57
C LEU A 370 -13.35 -9.94 -28.37
N THR A 371 -13.17 -9.14 -27.32
CA THR A 371 -12.57 -9.57 -26.04
C THR A 371 -13.60 -9.43 -24.93
N SER A 372 -13.73 -10.47 -24.10
CA SER A 372 -14.54 -10.45 -22.87
C SER A 372 -13.65 -10.85 -21.71
N ILE A 373 -13.56 -10.00 -20.67
CA ILE A 373 -12.83 -10.29 -19.44
C ILE A 373 -13.81 -10.22 -18.27
N THR A 374 -14.04 -11.37 -17.63
CA THR A 374 -14.87 -11.49 -16.42
C THR A 374 -13.97 -11.86 -15.27
N ALA A 375 -14.04 -11.10 -14.17
CA ALA A 375 -13.19 -11.38 -13.00
C ALA A 375 -13.95 -11.23 -11.69
N TYR A 376 -13.60 -12.08 -10.73
CA TYR A 376 -13.95 -11.96 -9.33
C TYR A 376 -12.66 -12.00 -8.50
N LYS A 377 -12.51 -11.07 -7.57
CA LYS A 377 -11.38 -11.05 -6.62
C LYS A 377 -11.91 -10.79 -5.21
N SER A 378 -11.34 -11.47 -4.23
CA SER A 378 -11.59 -11.24 -2.81
C SER A 378 -10.28 -11.05 -2.06
N TYR A 379 -10.34 -10.34 -0.96
CA TYR A 379 -9.19 -10.06 -0.10
C TYR A 379 -9.67 -9.86 1.32
N HIS A 380 -8.96 -10.41 2.29
CA HIS A 380 -9.15 -10.10 3.70
C HIS A 380 -7.86 -9.58 4.33
N PHE A 381 -8.03 -8.72 5.29
CA PHE A 381 -6.95 -8.11 6.07
C PHE A 381 -7.37 -8.07 7.53
N ASN A 382 -6.61 -8.76 8.39
CA ASN A 382 -6.82 -8.79 9.82
C ASN A 382 -5.51 -8.41 10.49
N ALA A 383 -5.51 -7.31 11.23
CA ALA A 383 -4.34 -6.86 11.94
C ALA A 383 -4.71 -6.29 13.30
N VAL A 384 -3.87 -6.53 14.27
CA VAL A 384 -3.90 -5.89 15.58
C VAL A 384 -2.62 -5.08 15.73
N ASN A 385 -2.74 -3.84 16.16
CA ASN A 385 -1.59 -2.97 16.40
C ASN A 385 -1.22 -3.00 17.89
N ASP A 386 0.06 -2.84 18.14
CA ASP A 386 0.63 -2.53 19.44
C ASP A 386 0.78 -1.02 19.61
N ASP A 387 0.94 -0.53 20.83
CA ASP A 387 1.15 0.89 21.10
C ASP A 387 2.63 1.31 21.04
N GLY A 388 3.53 0.36 20.82
CA GLY A 388 4.97 0.59 20.73
C GLY A 388 5.64 0.75 22.09
N THR A 389 5.02 0.27 23.17
CA THR A 389 5.57 0.29 24.53
C THR A 389 5.54 -1.10 25.15
N PRO A 390 6.33 -1.35 26.22
CA PRO A 390 6.27 -2.59 26.99
C PRO A 390 5.14 -2.60 28.04
N PHE A 391 4.12 -1.75 27.90
CA PHE A 391 3.05 -1.58 28.87
C PHE A 391 1.69 -1.92 28.26
N ASP A 392 0.75 -2.32 29.10
CA ASP A 392 -0.65 -2.63 28.72
C ASP A 392 -1.48 -1.33 28.56
N ILE A 393 -1.07 -0.48 27.58
CA ILE A 393 -1.79 0.76 27.27
C ILE A 393 -2.99 0.46 26.36
N TYR A 394 -2.76 -0.32 25.30
CA TYR A 394 -3.80 -0.73 24.38
C TYR A 394 -3.84 -2.25 24.24
N ARG A 395 -5.01 -2.82 24.49
CA ARG A 395 -5.31 -4.22 24.15
C ARG A 395 -5.97 -4.25 22.79
N ASN A 396 -5.35 -4.89 21.80
CA ASN A 396 -5.90 -4.91 20.46
C ASN A 396 -6.23 -3.50 19.94
N SER A 397 -5.32 -2.57 20.15
CA SER A 397 -5.47 -1.20 19.67
C SER A 397 -5.31 -1.16 18.16
N GLY A 398 -6.23 -0.45 17.49
CA GLY A 398 -6.17 -0.28 16.05
C GLY A 398 -6.26 -1.61 15.30
N GLY A 399 -6.99 -2.56 15.82
CA GLY A 399 -7.35 -3.76 15.10
C GLY A 399 -8.26 -3.42 13.94
N PHE A 400 -7.89 -3.90 12.77
CA PHE A 400 -8.63 -3.74 11.53
C PHE A 400 -8.98 -5.11 10.99
N TRP A 401 -10.26 -5.28 10.61
CA TRP A 401 -10.76 -6.48 9.95
C TRP A 401 -11.52 -6.01 8.71
N ASN A 402 -10.91 -6.25 7.55
CA ASN A 402 -11.47 -5.83 6.28
C ASN A 402 -11.70 -7.04 5.39
N ASP A 403 -12.92 -7.18 4.90
CA ASP A 403 -13.29 -8.09 3.82
C ASP A 403 -13.63 -7.26 2.58
N TYR A 404 -12.95 -7.59 1.49
CA TYR A 404 -13.08 -6.92 0.21
C TYR A 404 -13.51 -7.93 -0.86
N HIS A 405 -14.50 -7.55 -1.66
CA HIS A 405 -14.99 -8.32 -2.80
C HIS A 405 -15.14 -7.42 -4.03
N GLN A 406 -14.64 -7.88 -5.14
CA GLN A 406 -14.74 -7.20 -6.43
C GLN A 406 -15.27 -8.16 -7.48
N ALA A 407 -16.24 -7.72 -8.28
CA ALA A 407 -16.66 -8.39 -9.51
C ALA A 407 -16.59 -7.38 -10.68
N SER A 408 -15.99 -7.75 -11.79
CA SER A 408 -15.83 -6.89 -12.95
C SER A 408 -16.11 -7.62 -14.26
N GLN A 409 -16.57 -6.87 -15.27
CA GLN A 409 -16.79 -7.31 -16.63
C GLN A 409 -16.33 -6.25 -17.60
N GLU A 410 -15.47 -6.62 -18.55
CA GLU A 410 -15.12 -5.82 -19.71
C GLU A 410 -15.56 -6.53 -20.99
N LEU A 411 -16.15 -5.78 -21.91
CA LEU A 411 -16.45 -6.21 -23.27
C LEU A 411 -15.80 -5.20 -24.21
N ARG A 412 -14.91 -5.67 -25.07
CA ARG A 412 -14.13 -4.81 -25.97
C ARG A 412 -14.14 -5.37 -27.38
N ILE A 413 -14.23 -4.48 -28.37
CA ILE A 413 -14.00 -4.75 -29.79
C ILE A 413 -12.75 -3.98 -30.23
N SER A 414 -11.85 -4.65 -30.94
CA SER A 414 -10.61 -4.06 -31.48
C SER A 414 -10.52 -4.33 -32.97
N SER A 415 -10.22 -3.31 -33.77
CA SER A 415 -9.98 -3.46 -35.20
C SER A 415 -8.59 -4.10 -35.47
N PRO A 416 -8.36 -4.65 -36.67
CA PRO A 416 -7.00 -4.88 -37.17
C PRO A 416 -6.16 -3.59 -37.16
N VAL A 417 -4.82 -3.75 -37.06
CA VAL A 417 -3.86 -2.64 -37.17
C VAL A 417 -3.42 -2.49 -38.64
N GLY A 418 -3.09 -1.27 -39.08
CA GLY A 418 -2.47 -1.01 -40.38
C GLY A 418 -3.40 -0.40 -41.44
N GLY A 419 -4.65 -0.02 -41.11
CA GLY A 419 -5.53 0.76 -41.99
C GLY A 419 -5.34 2.28 -41.80
N PHE A 420 -6.22 3.08 -42.42
CA PHE A 420 -6.29 4.54 -42.22
C PHE A 420 -6.52 4.88 -40.73
N PHE A 421 -7.31 4.07 -40.03
CA PHE A 421 -7.46 4.13 -38.59
C PHE A 421 -7.62 2.75 -38.01
N ASP A 422 -7.13 2.55 -36.83
CA ASP A 422 -7.43 1.41 -35.97
C ASP A 422 -8.07 1.88 -34.67
N TYR A 423 -8.93 1.05 -34.08
CA TYR A 423 -9.69 1.45 -32.90
C TYR A 423 -9.87 0.31 -31.90
N GLN A 424 -10.18 0.71 -30.68
CA GLN A 424 -10.74 -0.12 -29.62
C GLN A 424 -11.94 0.61 -29.01
N ALA A 425 -13.02 -0.12 -28.76
CA ALA A 425 -14.19 0.41 -28.07
C ALA A 425 -14.78 -0.64 -27.15
N GLY A 426 -15.40 -0.24 -26.06
CA GLY A 426 -15.93 -1.21 -25.12
C GLY A 426 -16.79 -0.66 -24.01
N LEU A 427 -17.29 -1.61 -23.22
CA LEU A 427 -18.08 -1.40 -22.02
C LEU A 427 -17.33 -2.01 -20.83
N TYR A 428 -17.40 -1.35 -19.68
CA TYR A 428 -16.80 -1.83 -18.46
C TYR A 428 -17.76 -1.70 -17.28
N PHE A 429 -17.79 -2.72 -16.48
CA PHE A 429 -18.60 -2.81 -15.26
C PHE A 429 -17.72 -3.25 -14.09
N ILE A 430 -17.89 -2.63 -12.93
CA ILE A 430 -17.29 -3.12 -11.68
C ILE A 430 -18.20 -2.84 -10.49
N LYS A 431 -18.31 -3.82 -9.62
CA LYS A 431 -18.92 -3.70 -8.30
C LYS A 431 -17.88 -4.06 -7.23
N VAL A 432 -17.73 -3.20 -6.23
CA VAL A 432 -16.81 -3.37 -5.09
C VAL A 432 -17.62 -3.27 -3.81
N ASN A 433 -17.49 -4.29 -2.95
CA ASN A 433 -18.02 -4.28 -1.60
C ASN A 433 -16.87 -4.38 -0.61
N ILE A 434 -16.86 -3.53 0.40
CA ILE A 434 -15.91 -3.59 1.51
C ILE A 434 -16.69 -3.60 2.81
N SER A 435 -16.41 -4.60 3.64
CA SER A 435 -16.78 -4.64 5.04
C SER A 435 -15.54 -4.35 5.88
N ALA A 436 -15.59 -3.33 6.72
CA ALA A 436 -14.45 -2.93 7.53
C ALA A 436 -14.85 -2.69 8.98
N THR A 437 -14.08 -3.21 9.91
CA THR A 437 -14.21 -2.93 11.34
C THR A 437 -12.90 -2.39 11.86
N TYR A 438 -12.97 -1.33 12.62
CA TYR A 438 -11.87 -0.80 13.42
C TYR A 438 -12.26 -0.86 14.89
N GLN A 439 -11.45 -1.52 15.71
CA GLN A 439 -11.66 -1.61 17.14
C GLN A 439 -10.51 -0.97 17.90
N LYS A 440 -10.82 -0.48 19.08
CA LYS A 440 -9.87 0.02 20.05
C LYS A 440 -10.24 -0.54 21.43
N ALA A 441 -9.26 -1.06 22.15
CA ALA A 441 -9.43 -1.55 23.50
C ALA A 441 -8.26 -1.05 24.35
N TRP A 442 -8.55 -0.67 25.57
CA TRP A 442 -7.58 -0.09 26.49
C TRP A 442 -7.22 -1.10 27.58
N GLY A 443 -5.96 -1.07 27.95
CA GLY A 443 -5.41 -1.89 29.02
C GLY A 443 -5.29 -1.18 30.35
N ASN A 444 -4.61 -1.83 31.29
CA ASN A 444 -4.49 -1.37 32.67
C ASN A 444 -3.67 -0.07 32.82
N ASP A 445 -2.74 0.20 31.91
CA ASP A 445 -1.85 1.35 31.96
C ASP A 445 -2.40 2.56 31.15
N ALA A 446 -3.50 2.36 30.45
CA ALA A 446 -4.07 3.37 29.56
C ALA A 446 -4.46 4.67 30.28
N GLY A 447 -5.09 4.56 31.44
CA GLY A 447 -5.50 5.73 32.22
C GLY A 447 -4.32 6.57 32.65
N ALA A 448 -3.25 5.93 33.12
CA ALA A 448 -2.01 6.59 33.52
C ALA A 448 -1.26 7.22 32.33
N TYR A 449 -1.29 6.60 31.16
CA TYR A 449 -0.64 7.11 29.97
C TYR A 449 -1.41 8.28 29.33
N LEU A 450 -2.71 8.16 29.20
CA LEU A 450 -3.56 9.11 28.45
C LEU A 450 -3.99 10.33 29.29
N ALA A 451 -3.88 10.28 30.61
CA ALA A 451 -4.13 11.42 31.47
C ALA A 451 -3.27 12.64 31.06
N SER A 452 -3.83 13.84 31.11
CA SER A 452 -3.01 15.07 31.09
C SER A 452 -2.14 15.15 32.35
N ASN A 453 -1.13 16.04 32.36
CA ASN A 453 -0.27 16.19 33.55
C ASN A 453 -1.06 16.59 34.79
N SER A 454 -2.04 17.49 34.66
CA SER A 454 -2.87 17.89 35.78
C SER A 454 -3.81 16.77 36.26
N GLN A 455 -4.39 16.00 35.35
CA GLN A 455 -5.17 14.80 35.69
C GLN A 455 -4.33 13.75 36.40
N TYR A 456 -3.15 13.46 35.87
CA TYR A 456 -2.22 12.50 36.46
C TYR A 456 -1.85 12.92 37.89
N THR A 457 -1.40 14.15 38.10
CA THR A 457 -1.03 14.67 39.42
C THR A 457 -2.20 14.60 40.42
N THR A 458 -3.43 14.90 39.97
CA THR A 458 -4.64 14.82 40.80
C THR A 458 -4.95 13.38 41.19
N LEU A 459 -4.82 12.44 40.28
CA LEU A 459 -5.18 11.03 40.49
C LEU A 459 -4.09 10.24 41.19
N ASP A 460 -2.80 10.51 40.89
CA ASP A 460 -1.67 9.81 41.50
C ASP A 460 -1.44 10.14 42.98
N ALA A 461 -2.12 11.15 43.50
CA ALA A 461 -1.97 11.62 44.86
C ALA A 461 -2.44 10.63 45.95
N THR A 462 -3.30 9.67 45.62
CA THR A 462 -3.87 8.69 46.56
C THR A 462 -4.08 7.33 45.88
N ALA A 463 -4.10 6.24 46.67
CA ALA A 463 -4.38 4.91 46.13
C ALA A 463 -5.78 4.82 45.47
N ALA A 464 -6.79 5.47 46.02
CA ALA A 464 -8.12 5.53 45.42
C ALA A 464 -8.11 6.32 44.08
N GLY A 465 -7.34 7.41 44.01
CA GLY A 465 -7.15 8.16 42.77
C GLY A 465 -6.41 7.34 41.71
N GLN A 466 -5.38 6.60 42.06
CA GLN A 466 -4.67 5.69 41.17
C GLN A 466 -5.61 4.59 40.61
N LEU A 467 -6.48 4.01 41.47
CA LEU A 467 -7.46 3.03 41.03
C LEU A 467 -8.52 3.66 40.08
N LEU A 468 -8.99 4.86 40.38
CA LEU A 468 -9.86 5.61 39.46
C LEU A 468 -9.21 5.90 38.13
N MET A 469 -7.93 6.28 38.13
CA MET A 469 -7.13 6.51 36.93
C MET A 469 -7.05 5.23 36.07
N GLN A 470 -6.70 4.12 36.66
CA GLN A 470 -6.64 2.81 36.04
C GLN A 470 -8.00 2.44 35.45
N ASN A 471 -9.02 2.35 36.29
CA ASN A 471 -10.36 1.89 35.89
C ASN A 471 -11.03 2.82 34.89
N SER A 472 -10.62 4.09 34.78
CA SER A 472 -11.18 5.03 33.80
C SER A 472 -11.22 4.46 32.36
N LEU A 473 -10.23 3.62 32.00
CA LEU A 473 -10.11 3.05 30.66
C LEU A 473 -9.93 1.52 30.64
N THR A 474 -9.54 0.89 31.74
CA THR A 474 -9.27 -0.57 31.78
C THR A 474 -10.46 -1.35 31.24
N ASN A 475 -10.20 -2.29 30.32
CA ASN A 475 -11.19 -3.14 29.66
C ASN A 475 -12.25 -2.40 28.83
N LEU A 476 -12.18 -1.07 28.71
CA LEU A 476 -13.03 -0.31 27.79
C LEU A 476 -12.68 -0.74 26.35
N SER A 477 -13.69 -1.05 25.57
CA SER A 477 -13.50 -1.29 24.14
C SER A 477 -14.57 -0.63 23.28
N MET A 478 -14.15 -0.17 22.11
CA MET A 478 -14.94 0.59 21.16
C MET A 478 -14.86 -0.06 19.79
N ALA A 479 -15.95 -0.01 19.01
CA ALA A 479 -15.93 -0.21 17.59
C ALA A 479 -16.24 1.10 16.88
N TYR A 480 -15.44 1.41 15.91
CA TYR A 480 -15.60 2.58 15.05
C TYR A 480 -15.98 2.10 13.64
N ASN A 481 -16.75 2.92 12.95
CA ASN A 481 -17.15 2.65 11.58
C ASN A 481 -17.91 1.33 11.41
N SER A 482 -18.84 1.03 12.32
CA SER A 482 -19.45 -0.28 12.34
C SER A 482 -20.94 -0.24 12.72
N PRO A 483 -21.89 -0.57 11.82
CA PRO A 483 -23.22 -1.00 12.22
C PRO A 483 -23.17 -2.48 12.60
N ALA A 484 -23.54 -2.81 13.83
CA ALA A 484 -23.47 -4.19 14.32
C ALA A 484 -22.12 -4.88 14.03
N GLY A 485 -21.05 -4.11 13.98
CA GLY A 485 -19.70 -4.59 13.76
C GLY A 485 -18.99 -4.24 12.45
N GLN A 486 -19.62 -3.59 11.47
CA GLN A 486 -18.94 -3.41 10.17
C GLN A 486 -19.31 -2.09 9.47
N GLN A 487 -18.29 -1.32 9.03
CA GLN A 487 -18.50 -0.32 8.00
C GLN A 487 -18.77 -1.03 6.68
N THR A 488 -19.83 -0.62 5.98
CA THR A 488 -20.15 -1.16 4.66
C THR A 488 -19.99 -0.08 3.60
N ILE A 489 -19.13 -0.37 2.63
CA ILE A 489 -18.89 0.47 1.45
C ILE A 489 -19.30 -0.33 0.22
N ASP A 490 -20.22 0.20 -0.59
CA ASP A 490 -20.65 -0.36 -1.88
C ASP A 490 -20.38 0.67 -2.98
N ASN A 491 -19.48 0.31 -3.90
CA ASN A 491 -19.10 1.12 -5.05
C ASN A 491 -19.46 0.39 -6.34
N LYS A 492 -20.19 1.06 -7.22
CA LYS A 492 -20.59 0.57 -8.54
C LYS A 492 -20.15 1.57 -9.59
N SER A 493 -19.46 1.07 -10.62
CA SER A 493 -19.04 1.88 -11.76
C SER A 493 -19.43 1.20 -13.06
N ALA A 494 -19.93 1.98 -14.00
CA ALA A 494 -20.24 1.56 -15.36
C ALA A 494 -19.63 2.54 -16.34
N ALA A 495 -18.99 2.06 -17.40
CA ALA A 495 -18.33 2.94 -18.35
C ALA A 495 -18.52 2.49 -19.80
N VAL A 496 -18.52 3.47 -20.70
CA VAL A 496 -18.32 3.30 -22.13
C VAL A 496 -17.02 4.01 -22.52
N PHE A 497 -16.21 3.37 -23.37
CA PHE A 497 -14.95 3.92 -23.82
C PHE A 497 -14.66 3.60 -25.28
N ALA A 498 -13.87 4.48 -25.90
CA ALA A 498 -13.31 4.25 -27.23
C ALA A 498 -11.97 4.99 -27.37
N GLN A 499 -11.06 4.39 -28.13
CA GLN A 499 -9.79 5.00 -28.53
C GLN A 499 -9.47 4.60 -29.96
N ALA A 500 -8.94 5.55 -30.77
CA ALA A 500 -8.56 5.31 -32.15
C ALA A 500 -7.19 5.94 -32.43
N ASN A 501 -6.40 5.28 -33.27
CA ASN A 501 -5.19 5.81 -33.89
C ASN A 501 -5.51 6.14 -35.35
N TRP A 502 -5.35 7.40 -35.74
CA TRP A 502 -5.59 7.92 -37.08
C TRP A 502 -4.24 8.05 -37.81
N HIS A 503 -3.97 7.20 -38.76
CA HIS A 503 -2.74 7.19 -39.57
C HIS A 503 -2.89 8.18 -40.74
N LEU A 504 -2.68 9.49 -40.43
CA LEU A 504 -2.93 10.58 -41.39
C LEU A 504 -1.90 10.58 -42.53
N THR A 505 -0.66 10.17 -42.23
CA THR A 505 0.39 9.88 -43.20
C THR A 505 1.20 8.66 -42.76
N SER A 506 2.20 8.22 -43.50
CA SER A 506 3.15 7.18 -43.08
C SER A 506 3.89 7.52 -41.78
N ASP A 507 4.04 8.82 -41.49
CA ASP A 507 4.87 9.31 -40.39
C ASP A 507 4.05 9.98 -39.27
N LEU A 508 2.83 10.44 -39.57
CA LEU A 508 1.96 11.15 -38.63
C LEU A 508 0.77 10.27 -38.22
N THR A 509 0.75 9.92 -36.96
CA THR A 509 -0.40 9.25 -36.30
C THR A 509 -0.97 10.14 -35.22
N VAL A 510 -2.31 10.25 -35.14
CA VAL A 510 -3.00 10.94 -34.05
C VAL A 510 -3.81 9.93 -33.24
N THR A 511 -3.50 9.79 -31.96
CA THR A 511 -4.30 9.00 -31.03
C THR A 511 -5.37 9.88 -30.41
N THR A 512 -6.62 9.44 -30.47
CA THR A 512 -7.77 10.08 -29.79
C THR A 512 -8.48 9.05 -28.93
N GLY A 513 -8.92 9.41 -27.74
CA GLY A 513 -9.68 8.50 -26.89
C GLY A 513 -10.57 9.25 -25.92
N ALA A 514 -11.68 8.61 -25.59
CA ALA A 514 -12.64 9.10 -24.61
C ALA A 514 -13.24 7.95 -23.81
N ARG A 515 -13.49 8.18 -22.52
CA ARG A 515 -14.25 7.33 -21.63
C ARG A 515 -15.20 8.17 -20.79
N LEU A 516 -16.40 7.66 -20.57
CA LEU A 516 -17.35 8.21 -19.63
C LEU A 516 -17.69 7.12 -18.61
N THR A 517 -17.38 7.38 -17.35
CA THR A 517 -17.65 6.45 -16.24
C THR A 517 -18.74 7.03 -15.34
N HIS A 518 -19.81 6.29 -15.12
CA HIS A 518 -20.82 6.59 -14.11
C HIS A 518 -20.45 5.92 -12.78
N GLU A 519 -20.29 6.71 -11.73
CA GLU A 519 -19.96 6.28 -10.37
C GLU A 519 -21.17 6.38 -9.45
N ASN A 520 -21.40 5.35 -8.64
CA ASN A 520 -22.37 5.37 -7.54
C ASN A 520 -21.75 4.72 -6.32
N ARG A 521 -21.59 5.49 -5.23
CA ARG A 521 -20.92 5.08 -4.00
C ARG A 521 -21.75 5.33 -2.78
N THR A 522 -21.78 4.35 -1.88
CA THR A 522 -22.45 4.46 -0.59
C THR A 522 -21.50 4.02 0.52
N ASN A 523 -21.73 4.57 1.71
CA ASN A 523 -20.97 4.25 2.90
C ASN A 523 -21.91 4.36 4.10
N VAL A 524 -21.95 3.31 4.92
CA VAL A 524 -22.75 3.25 6.15
C VAL A 524 -21.82 2.89 7.28
N SER A 525 -21.85 3.62 8.38
CA SER A 525 -21.01 3.33 9.56
C SER A 525 -21.65 3.77 10.87
N SER A 526 -21.07 3.35 11.99
CA SER A 526 -21.44 3.71 13.35
C SER A 526 -20.22 3.76 14.28
N SER A 527 -20.38 4.33 15.45
CA SER A 527 -19.39 4.29 16.53
C SER A 527 -20.10 4.00 17.84
N TYR A 528 -19.68 2.95 18.55
CA TYR A 528 -20.33 2.52 19.80
C TYR A 528 -19.34 1.83 20.75
N VAL A 529 -19.71 1.77 22.03
CA VAL A 529 -18.98 1.05 23.07
C VAL A 529 -19.35 -0.44 22.98
N ILE A 530 -18.35 -1.31 22.81
CA ILE A 530 -18.50 -2.77 22.83
C ILE A 530 -18.56 -3.27 24.27
N ASN A 531 -17.56 -2.86 25.07
CA ASN A 531 -17.48 -3.15 26.50
C ASN A 531 -17.26 -1.83 27.25
N PRO A 532 -18.10 -1.48 28.22
CA PRO A 532 -17.91 -0.25 28.99
C PRO A 532 -16.70 -0.30 29.91
N GLY A 533 -16.06 -1.46 30.12
CA GLY A 533 -14.87 -1.60 30.97
C GLY A 533 -15.15 -1.44 32.46
N ASP A 534 -14.05 -1.41 33.22
CA ASP A 534 -14.13 -1.42 34.70
C ASP A 534 -14.64 -0.09 35.30
N GLY A 535 -14.48 1.03 34.57
CA GLY A 535 -15.04 2.34 34.97
C GLY A 535 -16.39 2.62 34.30
N ALA A 536 -17.25 1.61 34.14
CA ALA A 536 -18.58 1.78 33.56
C ALA A 536 -19.47 2.79 34.31
N ASP A 537 -19.41 2.78 35.65
CA ASP A 537 -20.08 3.68 36.58
C ASP A 537 -19.72 5.15 36.32
N LEU A 538 -18.45 5.44 35.99
CA LEU A 538 -17.95 6.80 35.71
C LEU A 538 -18.64 7.45 34.48
N GLY A 539 -19.26 6.64 33.61
CA GLY A 539 -20.02 7.14 32.46
C GLY A 539 -21.49 7.43 32.74
N GLY A 540 -22.00 7.05 33.91
CA GLY A 540 -23.42 7.07 34.22
C GLY A 540 -23.95 8.40 34.81
N PHE A 541 -23.08 9.32 35.24
CA PHE A 541 -23.40 10.62 35.77
C PHE A 541 -22.39 11.68 35.32
N SER A 542 -22.69 12.97 35.55
CA SER A 542 -21.80 14.04 35.10
C SER A 542 -21.41 14.94 36.28
N THR A 543 -20.16 15.39 36.26
CA THR A 543 -19.59 16.34 37.20
C THR A 543 -19.18 17.64 36.52
N THR A 544 -19.06 18.69 37.27
CA THR A 544 -18.38 19.94 36.89
C THR A 544 -16.86 19.71 36.91
N ALA A 545 -16.08 20.63 36.37
CA ALA A 545 -14.61 20.58 36.46
C ALA A 545 -14.13 20.65 37.93
N ALA A 546 -14.89 21.24 38.83
CA ALA A 546 -14.59 21.27 40.28
C ALA A 546 -14.91 19.93 40.98
N GLY A 547 -15.60 19.03 40.30
CA GLY A 547 -15.97 17.70 40.80
C GLY A 547 -17.36 17.63 41.44
N THR A 548 -18.11 18.74 41.56
CA THR A 548 -19.48 18.69 42.03
C THR A 548 -20.41 18.08 40.99
N LEU A 549 -21.48 17.40 41.44
CA LEU A 549 -22.46 16.87 40.50
C LEU A 549 -23.10 18.01 39.65
N ALA A 550 -23.45 17.69 38.43
CA ALA A 550 -24.16 18.62 37.55
C ALA A 550 -25.52 19.02 38.12
N ALA A 551 -25.94 20.27 37.90
CA ALA A 551 -27.15 20.83 38.51
C ALA A 551 -28.45 20.07 38.14
N ASN A 552 -28.48 19.36 37.05
CA ASN A 552 -29.59 18.58 36.54
C ASN A 552 -29.47 17.06 36.77
N THR A 553 -28.66 16.66 37.76
CA THR A 553 -28.45 15.24 38.12
C THR A 553 -29.75 14.60 38.53
N THR A 554 -30.15 13.52 37.87
CA THR A 554 -31.37 12.75 38.23
C THR A 554 -31.13 11.85 39.45
N ALA A 555 -32.20 11.36 40.09
CA ALA A 555 -32.07 10.41 41.20
C ALA A 555 -31.29 9.12 40.82
N ALA A 556 -31.47 8.62 39.60
CA ALA A 556 -30.71 7.47 39.11
C ALA A 556 -29.20 7.77 38.93
N GLN A 557 -28.87 8.95 38.44
CA GLN A 557 -27.48 9.41 38.31
C GLN A 557 -26.86 9.69 39.69
N GLN A 558 -27.60 10.22 40.65
CA GLN A 558 -27.16 10.36 42.02
C GLN A 558 -26.83 9.00 42.66
N ALA A 559 -27.68 8.00 42.45
CA ALA A 559 -27.45 6.66 42.99
C ALA A 559 -26.19 6.01 42.38
N LEU A 560 -25.90 6.26 41.10
CA LEU A 560 -24.62 5.83 40.45
C LEU A 560 -23.42 6.57 41.03
N ALA A 561 -23.53 7.87 41.26
CA ALA A 561 -22.47 8.65 41.86
C ALA A 561 -22.19 8.21 43.31
N ASP A 562 -23.27 7.90 44.09
CA ASP A 562 -23.14 7.37 45.44
C ASP A 562 -22.47 5.98 45.43
N ALA A 563 -22.78 5.11 44.45
CA ALA A 563 -22.12 3.82 44.29
C ALA A 563 -20.63 3.99 43.98
N THR A 564 -20.26 4.92 43.10
CA THR A 564 -18.86 5.27 42.77
C THR A 564 -18.15 5.80 44.03
N ALA A 565 -18.78 6.65 44.84
CA ALA A 565 -18.21 7.15 46.10
C ALA A 565 -17.96 6.01 47.10
N LEU A 566 -18.88 5.06 47.20
CA LEU A 566 -18.73 3.89 48.06
C LEU A 566 -17.63 2.97 47.58
N GLU A 567 -17.57 2.70 46.30
CA GLU A 567 -16.59 1.78 45.68
C GLU A 567 -15.15 2.26 45.85
N TYR A 568 -14.85 3.50 45.48
CA TYR A 568 -13.48 3.99 45.46
C TYR A 568 -13.02 4.62 46.80
N PHE A 569 -13.94 5.13 47.59
CA PHE A 569 -13.57 5.90 48.78
C PHE A 569 -14.19 5.35 50.07
N GLY A 570 -15.08 4.35 49.98
CA GLY A 570 -15.80 3.84 51.15
C GLY A 570 -16.78 4.82 51.75
N VAL A 571 -17.22 5.84 50.99
CA VAL A 571 -18.14 6.92 51.46
C VAL A 571 -19.54 6.69 50.87
N ALA A 572 -20.56 6.70 51.71
CA ALA A 572 -21.93 6.30 51.32
C ALA A 572 -22.62 7.20 50.29
N THR A 573 -22.25 8.48 50.21
CA THR A 573 -22.83 9.42 49.25
C THR A 573 -21.77 10.28 48.58
N TYR A 574 -21.98 10.62 47.32
CA TYR A 574 -21.05 11.44 46.55
C TYR A 574 -20.86 12.84 47.16
N ASN A 575 -21.89 13.43 47.67
CA ASN A 575 -21.84 14.76 48.26
C ASN A 575 -21.07 14.81 49.60
N ALA A 576 -20.81 13.67 50.23
CA ALA A 576 -19.94 13.56 51.40
C ALA A 576 -18.44 13.39 51.07
N LEU A 577 -18.09 13.26 49.81
CA LEU A 577 -16.71 13.25 49.35
C LEU A 577 -16.03 14.60 49.59
N THR A 578 -14.78 14.59 49.98
CA THR A 578 -13.94 15.80 50.03
C THR A 578 -13.77 16.42 48.63
N THR A 579 -13.48 17.70 48.57
CA THR A 579 -13.23 18.40 47.30
C THR A 579 -12.13 17.74 46.49
N THR A 580 -11.09 17.17 47.14
CA THR A 580 -10.04 16.44 46.47
C THR A 580 -10.56 15.15 45.80
N GLN A 581 -11.36 14.37 46.53
CA GLN A 581 -11.96 13.13 46.01
C GLN A 581 -12.93 13.41 44.85
N GLN A 582 -13.76 14.45 44.94
CA GLN A 582 -14.63 14.89 43.87
C GLN A 582 -13.84 15.29 42.61
N LYS A 583 -12.71 15.99 42.74
CA LYS A 583 -11.80 16.33 41.64
C LYS A 583 -11.17 15.10 41.03
N GLN A 584 -10.86 14.07 41.82
CA GLN A 584 -10.31 12.79 41.29
C GLN A 584 -11.35 12.08 40.42
N VAL A 585 -12.62 12.01 40.86
CA VAL A 585 -13.67 11.44 40.01
C VAL A 585 -13.85 12.24 38.73
N ALA A 586 -13.89 13.57 38.79
CA ALA A 586 -14.03 14.43 37.61
C ALA A 586 -12.84 14.23 36.63
N ALA A 587 -11.62 14.06 37.14
CA ALA A 587 -10.44 13.80 36.30
C ALA A 587 -10.56 12.44 35.62
N ALA A 588 -10.97 11.39 36.28
CA ALA A 588 -11.19 10.06 35.71
C ALA A 588 -12.30 10.07 34.63
N GLN A 589 -13.43 10.74 34.91
CA GLN A 589 -14.48 10.95 33.91
C GLN A 589 -13.99 11.71 32.68
N ALA A 590 -13.15 12.73 32.86
CA ALA A 590 -12.60 13.50 31.74
C ALA A 590 -11.65 12.64 30.86
N ILE A 591 -10.81 11.81 31.48
CA ILE A 591 -9.95 10.84 30.73
C ILE A 591 -10.84 9.92 29.90
N ARG A 592 -11.87 9.33 30.53
CA ARG A 592 -12.79 8.41 29.88
C ARG A 592 -13.53 9.07 28.70
N LYS A 593 -14.12 10.23 28.92
CA LYS A 593 -14.89 10.98 27.91
C LYS A 593 -14.03 11.35 26.71
N ALA A 594 -12.80 11.80 26.94
CA ALA A 594 -11.88 12.17 25.87
C ALA A 594 -11.51 10.98 24.97
N ASN A 595 -11.47 9.75 25.51
CA ASN A 595 -11.08 8.55 24.79
C ASN A 595 -12.25 7.79 24.15
N ILE A 596 -13.47 7.91 24.67
CA ILE A 596 -14.69 7.40 24.02
C ILE A 596 -14.99 8.21 22.75
N GLY A 597 -14.85 9.53 22.78
CA GLY A 597 -15.15 10.39 21.65
C GLY A 597 -16.63 10.45 21.29
N VAL A 598 -16.94 10.58 19.99
CA VAL A 598 -18.31 10.73 19.50
C VAL A 598 -18.93 9.38 19.18
N LEU A 599 -20.10 9.11 19.80
CA LEU A 599 -20.89 7.92 19.53
C LEU A 599 -22.04 8.26 18.58
N PHE A 600 -22.28 7.41 17.59
CA PHE A 600 -23.41 7.54 16.67
C PHE A 600 -23.88 6.17 16.19
N GLY A 601 -25.19 6.07 15.97
CA GLY A 601 -25.83 4.85 15.46
C GLY A 601 -25.55 4.63 13.98
N ASN A 602 -26.13 3.57 13.44
CA ASN A 602 -26.02 3.20 12.04
C ASN A 602 -26.48 4.36 11.12
N THR A 603 -25.54 5.04 10.51
CA THR A 603 -25.74 6.26 9.72
C THR A 603 -25.17 6.07 8.31
N ALA A 604 -25.95 6.46 7.30
CA ALA A 604 -25.53 6.47 5.91
C ALA A 604 -24.96 7.83 5.53
N ALA A 605 -23.79 7.85 4.91
CA ALA A 605 -23.29 9.04 4.25
C ALA A 605 -24.16 9.38 3.02
N LYS A 606 -24.22 10.66 2.65
CA LYS A 606 -24.83 11.07 1.38
C LYS A 606 -24.15 10.33 0.24
N PRO A 607 -24.90 9.60 -0.60
CA PRO A 607 -24.30 8.87 -1.72
C PRO A 607 -23.55 9.82 -2.67
N TYR A 608 -22.38 9.40 -3.11
CA TYR A 608 -21.65 10.09 -4.20
C TYR A 608 -22.09 9.50 -5.52
N LYS A 609 -22.61 10.35 -6.43
CA LYS A 609 -22.95 9.97 -7.79
C LYS A 609 -22.40 11.00 -8.75
N ALA A 610 -21.66 10.55 -9.78
CA ALA A 610 -21.07 11.44 -10.78
C ALA A 610 -20.81 10.71 -12.10
N ASN A 611 -20.75 11.48 -13.18
CA ASN A 611 -20.21 11.05 -14.46
C ASN A 611 -18.80 11.63 -14.58
N GLN A 612 -17.80 10.79 -14.85
CA GLN A 612 -16.39 11.15 -14.89
C GLN A 612 -15.84 10.89 -16.28
N PRO A 613 -15.42 11.94 -17.02
CA PRO A 613 -14.73 11.78 -18.28
C PRO A 613 -13.27 11.40 -18.08
N ALA A 614 -12.71 10.68 -19.07
CA ALA A 614 -11.28 10.60 -19.31
C ALA A 614 -11.03 10.79 -20.81
N LEU A 615 -9.98 11.54 -21.15
CA LEU A 615 -9.70 11.94 -22.53
C LEU A 615 -8.21 11.74 -22.84
N VAL A 616 -7.90 11.43 -24.09
CA VAL A 616 -6.54 11.50 -24.64
C VAL A 616 -6.59 12.09 -26.06
N LEU A 617 -5.64 12.98 -26.34
CA LEU A 617 -5.31 13.48 -27.66
C LEU A 617 -3.78 13.51 -27.78
N SER A 618 -3.24 12.67 -28.66
CA SER A 618 -1.79 12.53 -28.77
C SER A 618 -1.33 12.36 -30.22
N PRO A 619 -0.97 13.45 -30.91
CA PRO A 619 -0.24 13.38 -32.17
C PRO A 619 1.19 12.84 -31.94
N SER A 620 1.61 11.92 -32.80
CA SER A 620 2.98 11.37 -32.84
C SER A 620 3.53 11.43 -34.28
N LEU A 621 4.77 11.89 -34.43
CA LEU A 621 5.45 12.07 -35.71
C LEU A 621 6.74 11.25 -35.72
N LYS A 622 6.88 10.38 -36.68
CA LYS A 622 8.14 9.70 -37.00
C LYS A 622 9.08 10.70 -37.67
N LEU A 623 10.10 11.13 -36.96
CA LEU A 623 11.13 12.03 -37.49
C LEU A 623 12.12 11.29 -38.38
N THR A 624 12.39 10.02 -38.01
CA THR A 624 13.14 9.05 -38.81
C THR A 624 12.54 7.67 -38.59
N SER A 625 13.09 6.63 -39.25
CA SER A 625 12.71 5.22 -38.98
C SER A 625 12.87 4.80 -37.50
N ASP A 626 13.79 5.45 -36.78
CA ASP A 626 14.26 5.07 -35.46
C ASP A 626 13.98 6.13 -34.38
N VAL A 627 13.35 7.26 -34.75
CA VAL A 627 13.04 8.36 -33.83
C VAL A 627 11.60 8.85 -34.04
N THR A 628 10.80 8.76 -33.00
CA THR A 628 9.42 9.27 -32.96
C THR A 628 9.31 10.36 -31.88
N SER A 629 8.71 11.50 -32.22
CA SER A 629 8.32 12.53 -31.24
C SER A 629 6.80 12.55 -31.07
N TYR A 630 6.32 12.90 -29.89
CA TYR A 630 4.88 13.03 -29.62
C TYR A 630 4.59 14.21 -28.70
N VAL A 631 3.38 14.73 -28.82
CA VAL A 631 2.75 15.63 -27.85
C VAL A 631 1.50 14.94 -27.36
N SER A 632 1.22 14.95 -26.06
CA SER A 632 0.04 14.32 -25.49
C SER A 632 -0.68 15.26 -24.54
N TYR A 633 -1.98 15.38 -24.69
CA TYR A 633 -2.89 15.88 -23.68
C TYR A 633 -3.71 14.74 -23.16
N GLN A 634 -3.77 14.64 -21.84
CA GLN A 634 -4.50 13.58 -21.15
C GLN A 634 -5.31 14.17 -19.99
N HIS A 635 -6.57 13.74 -19.86
CA HIS A 635 -7.44 14.07 -18.75
C HIS A 635 -7.90 12.78 -18.05
N GLY A 636 -7.85 12.77 -16.72
CA GLY A 636 -8.33 11.66 -15.92
C GLY A 636 -8.96 12.12 -14.60
N GLU A 637 -9.96 11.39 -14.13
CA GLU A 637 -10.61 11.67 -12.87
C GLU A 637 -10.58 10.46 -11.92
N LYS A 638 -10.42 10.74 -10.61
CA LYS A 638 -10.64 9.80 -9.51
C LYS A 638 -11.90 10.19 -8.76
N ALA A 639 -12.75 9.22 -8.46
CA ALA A 639 -14.05 9.49 -7.85
C ALA A 639 -13.95 10.15 -6.48
N GLY A 640 -14.99 10.92 -6.14
CA GLY A 640 -15.19 11.48 -4.81
C GLY A 640 -15.53 10.41 -3.78
N ILE A 641 -15.56 10.82 -2.53
CA ILE A 641 -15.71 9.93 -1.37
C ILE A 641 -17.03 10.19 -0.69
N ALA A 642 -17.85 9.14 -0.52
CA ALA A 642 -18.96 9.15 0.43
C ALA A 642 -18.40 8.77 1.81
N GLN A 643 -18.37 9.69 2.76
CA GLN A 643 -17.84 9.46 4.10
C GLN A 643 -18.63 10.18 5.18
N LEU A 644 -18.46 9.71 6.42
CA LEU A 644 -18.97 10.33 7.65
C LEU A 644 -17.79 10.84 8.48
N VAL A 645 -17.97 12.00 9.08
CA VAL A 645 -17.10 12.55 10.12
C VAL A 645 -17.96 12.75 11.36
N ASN A 646 -17.67 12.03 12.43
CA ASN A 646 -18.45 12.05 13.67
C ASN A 646 -19.97 11.86 13.43
N GLY A 647 -20.34 10.92 12.55
CA GLY A 647 -21.75 10.62 12.24
C GLY A 647 -22.43 11.59 11.26
N ILE A 648 -21.73 12.62 10.79
CA ILE A 648 -22.26 13.61 9.83
C ILE A 648 -21.62 13.41 8.46
N SER A 649 -22.46 13.41 7.41
CA SER A 649 -21.98 13.24 6.04
C SER A 649 -21.10 14.41 5.60
N THR A 650 -19.82 14.10 5.31
CA THR A 650 -18.79 15.08 4.92
C THR A 650 -18.04 14.55 3.68
N PRO A 651 -18.66 14.64 2.48
CA PRO A 651 -18.11 14.07 1.27
C PRO A 651 -16.85 14.81 0.81
N ALA A 652 -15.92 14.08 0.14
CA ALA A 652 -14.82 14.67 -0.62
C ALA A 652 -15.14 14.69 -2.12
N ALA A 653 -14.71 15.74 -2.81
CA ALA A 653 -14.91 15.92 -4.24
C ALA A 653 -14.02 14.99 -5.07
N ALA A 654 -14.39 14.78 -6.35
CA ALA A 654 -13.55 14.07 -7.32
C ALA A 654 -12.23 14.80 -7.54
N GLU A 655 -11.14 14.03 -7.61
CA GLU A 655 -9.82 14.51 -8.02
C GLU A 655 -9.73 14.48 -9.54
N LYS A 656 -9.28 15.58 -10.16
CA LYS A 656 -9.20 15.76 -11.61
C LYS A 656 -7.80 16.12 -12.01
N THR A 657 -7.26 15.41 -12.99
CA THR A 657 -5.90 15.59 -13.49
C THR A 657 -5.91 15.96 -14.96
N ASP A 658 -5.27 17.07 -15.31
CA ASP A 658 -4.93 17.45 -16.66
C ASP A 658 -3.41 17.33 -16.82
N SER A 659 -2.94 16.67 -17.88
CA SER A 659 -1.52 16.42 -18.15
C SER A 659 -1.18 16.80 -19.59
N PHE A 660 -0.11 17.58 -19.75
CA PHE A 660 0.56 17.82 -21.02
C PHE A 660 1.94 17.18 -21.00
N GLU A 661 2.30 16.50 -22.09
CA GLU A 661 3.57 15.78 -22.22
C GLU A 661 4.12 15.97 -23.63
N LEU A 662 5.41 16.26 -23.74
CA LEU A 662 6.18 16.25 -24.97
C LEU A 662 7.30 15.24 -24.82
N GLY A 663 7.34 14.24 -25.69
CA GLY A 663 8.31 13.18 -25.59
C GLY A 663 8.96 12.78 -26.91
N VAL A 664 10.10 12.13 -26.76
CA VAL A 664 10.86 11.52 -27.87
C VAL A 664 11.15 10.07 -27.49
N LYS A 665 10.94 9.17 -28.44
CA LYS A 665 11.28 7.77 -28.37
C LYS A 665 12.24 7.41 -29.50
N SER A 666 13.34 6.75 -29.14
CA SER A 666 14.40 6.50 -30.12
C SER A 666 15.07 5.14 -29.95
N ALA A 667 15.51 4.54 -31.06
CA ALA A 667 16.35 3.36 -31.13
C ALA A 667 17.63 3.74 -31.89
N LEU A 668 18.68 4.09 -31.19
CA LEU A 668 19.91 4.67 -31.70
C LEU A 668 21.04 3.64 -31.77
N LEU A 669 22.17 4.01 -32.39
CA LEU A 669 23.39 3.20 -32.46
C LEU A 669 23.11 1.79 -33.02
N ASP A 670 22.52 1.72 -34.19
CA ASP A 670 22.09 0.46 -34.84
C ASP A 670 21.17 -0.40 -33.92
N LYS A 671 20.27 0.29 -33.18
CA LYS A 671 19.32 -0.31 -32.23
C LYS A 671 19.94 -0.97 -30.99
N THR A 672 21.19 -0.67 -30.70
CA THR A 672 21.84 -1.11 -29.45
C THR A 672 21.52 -0.17 -28.27
N LEU A 673 20.97 1.02 -28.52
CA LEU A 673 20.51 1.98 -27.52
C LEU A 673 19.05 2.34 -27.75
N ILE A 674 18.18 1.93 -26.84
CA ILE A 674 16.84 2.49 -26.70
C ILE A 674 16.94 3.66 -25.71
N LEU A 675 16.51 4.85 -26.13
CA LEU A 675 16.50 6.05 -25.29
C LEU A 675 15.20 6.81 -25.48
N ASN A 676 14.41 6.92 -24.41
CA ASN A 676 13.17 7.66 -24.37
C ASN A 676 13.30 8.81 -23.37
N ALA A 677 12.77 9.98 -23.70
CA ALA A 677 12.77 11.13 -22.80
C ALA A 677 11.48 11.93 -22.99
N ASP A 678 10.96 12.48 -21.91
CA ASP A 678 9.79 13.35 -21.94
C ASP A 678 9.88 14.47 -20.91
N ILE A 679 9.23 15.58 -21.23
CA ILE A 679 8.91 16.65 -20.30
C ILE A 679 7.41 16.71 -20.11
N PHE A 680 6.97 16.94 -18.88
CA PHE A 680 5.57 16.94 -18.54
C PHE A 680 5.18 18.09 -17.61
N ASP A 681 3.91 18.50 -17.71
CA ASP A 681 3.25 19.41 -16.77
C ASP A 681 1.86 18.87 -16.45
N MET A 682 1.58 18.66 -15.16
CA MET A 682 0.32 18.12 -14.68
C MET A 682 -0.31 19.10 -13.68
N LEU A 683 -1.61 19.30 -13.82
CA LEU A 683 -2.42 20.07 -12.89
C LEU A 683 -3.50 19.19 -12.30
N ILE A 684 -3.48 19.07 -10.98
CA ILE A 684 -4.44 18.27 -10.22
C ILE A 684 -5.35 19.20 -9.43
N HIS A 685 -6.65 19.16 -9.72
CA HIS A 685 -7.69 19.84 -8.98
C HIS A 685 -8.31 18.90 -7.93
N ASN A 686 -8.61 19.44 -6.75
CA ASN A 686 -9.23 18.71 -5.65
C ASN A 686 -8.44 17.47 -5.23
N TYR A 687 -7.12 17.57 -5.12
CA TYR A 687 -6.27 16.47 -4.69
C TYR A 687 -6.70 15.91 -3.35
N GLN A 688 -7.01 14.61 -3.29
CA GLN A 688 -7.57 13.95 -2.10
C GLN A 688 -6.48 13.55 -1.12
N GLN A 689 -6.45 14.19 0.04
CA GLN A 689 -5.54 13.88 1.15
C GLN A 689 -6.16 14.27 2.49
N ALA A 690 -5.43 14.06 3.59
CA ALA A 690 -5.84 14.55 4.90
C ALA A 690 -5.86 16.09 4.92
N VAL A 691 -6.97 16.66 5.36
CA VAL A 691 -7.20 18.10 5.52
C VAL A 691 -7.90 18.37 6.86
N GLN A 692 -7.84 19.60 7.34
CA GLN A 692 -8.71 20.03 8.43
C GLN A 692 -10.09 20.41 7.89
N VAL A 693 -11.12 19.76 8.44
CA VAL A 693 -12.53 20.04 8.13
C VAL A 693 -13.25 20.50 9.38
N VAL A 694 -14.33 21.25 9.20
CA VAL A 694 -15.22 21.60 10.31
C VAL A 694 -15.86 20.33 10.88
N ASP A 695 -15.64 20.05 12.15
CA ASP A 695 -16.38 19.04 12.90
C ASP A 695 -17.78 19.58 13.21
N GLN A 696 -18.73 19.30 12.34
CA GLN A 696 -20.09 19.81 12.44
C GLN A 696 -20.80 19.31 13.72
N TYR A 697 -20.50 18.08 14.15
CA TYR A 697 -21.09 17.52 15.38
C TYR A 697 -20.60 18.26 16.61
N THR A 698 -19.30 18.39 16.80
CA THR A 698 -18.72 19.10 17.96
C THR A 698 -19.04 20.59 17.92
N THR A 699 -19.04 21.21 16.73
CA THR A 699 -19.46 22.62 16.56
C THR A 699 -20.91 22.82 17.02
N ALA A 700 -21.83 21.93 16.63
CA ALA A 700 -23.22 22.01 17.08
C ALA A 700 -23.36 21.85 18.61
N LEU A 701 -22.56 21.00 19.23
CA LEU A 701 -22.53 20.88 20.71
C LEU A 701 -22.02 22.16 21.37
N ASN A 702 -20.96 22.78 20.81
CA ASN A 702 -20.45 24.05 21.32
C ASN A 702 -21.50 25.15 21.26
N VAL A 703 -22.22 25.28 20.15
CA VAL A 703 -23.31 26.26 19.98
C VAL A 703 -24.44 25.97 20.98
N ALA A 704 -24.84 24.71 21.15
CA ALA A 704 -25.88 24.32 22.13
C ALA A 704 -25.46 24.61 23.58
N ALA A 705 -24.17 24.58 23.87
CA ALA A 705 -23.63 24.97 25.19
C ALA A 705 -23.43 26.49 25.36
N GLY A 706 -23.84 27.30 24.38
CA GLY A 706 -23.65 28.76 24.39
C GLY A 706 -22.23 29.21 24.01
N ASN A 707 -21.38 28.33 23.54
CA ASN A 707 -20.04 28.61 23.10
C ASN A 707 -19.98 28.59 21.56
N ASN A 708 -19.89 29.72 20.91
CA ASN A 708 -19.94 29.87 19.45
C ASN A 708 -18.57 29.57 18.78
N THR A 709 -17.85 28.56 19.29
CA THR A 709 -16.56 28.14 18.70
C THR A 709 -16.75 27.05 17.67
N THR A 710 -16.12 27.21 16.50
CA THR A 710 -16.06 26.17 15.47
C THR A 710 -15.01 25.11 15.87
N ALA A 711 -15.41 23.85 15.89
CA ALA A 711 -14.49 22.73 16.08
C ALA A 711 -13.99 22.21 14.71
N TYR A 712 -12.75 21.75 14.69
CA TYR A 712 -12.12 21.16 13.50
C TYR A 712 -11.62 19.77 13.82
N THR A 713 -11.56 18.91 12.79
CA THR A 713 -10.97 17.57 12.86
C THR A 713 -10.30 17.20 11.55
N SER A 714 -9.37 16.26 11.60
CA SER A 714 -8.72 15.74 10.40
C SER A 714 -9.63 14.71 9.71
N ALA A 715 -9.82 14.87 8.42
CA ALA A 715 -10.53 13.91 7.56
C ALA A 715 -9.91 13.88 6.16
N THR A 716 -10.27 12.85 5.37
CA THR A 716 -9.93 12.88 3.94
C THR A 716 -10.80 13.93 3.26
N GLY A 717 -10.16 14.89 2.61
CA GLY A 717 -10.79 15.97 1.87
C GLY A 717 -9.94 16.37 0.68
N ASN A 718 -10.01 17.63 0.26
CA ASN A 718 -9.38 18.07 -0.97
C ASN A 718 -8.41 19.24 -0.72
N ALA A 719 -7.14 19.08 -1.16
CA ALA A 719 -6.29 20.22 -1.45
C ALA A 719 -6.73 20.80 -2.80
N PRO A 720 -7.13 22.09 -2.89
CA PRO A 720 -7.76 22.63 -4.09
C PRO A 720 -6.95 22.48 -5.37
N LYS A 721 -5.60 22.63 -5.29
CA LYS A 721 -4.77 22.65 -6.50
C LYS A 721 -3.34 22.20 -6.22
N VAL A 722 -2.89 21.19 -6.97
CA VAL A 722 -1.52 20.69 -6.98
C VAL A 722 -0.96 20.78 -8.39
N GLY A 723 0.30 21.19 -8.54
CA GLY A 723 1.00 21.20 -9.83
C GLY A 723 2.23 20.31 -9.78
N VAL A 724 2.46 19.55 -10.85
CA VAL A 724 3.61 18.67 -10.98
C VAL A 724 4.22 18.87 -12.36
N SER A 725 5.51 19.21 -12.42
CA SER A 725 6.22 19.34 -13.69
C SER A 725 7.61 18.72 -13.59
N GLY A 726 8.13 18.21 -14.71
CA GLY A 726 9.40 17.54 -14.67
C GLY A 726 9.93 17.03 -16.00
N LEU A 727 11.00 16.25 -15.88
CA LEU A 727 11.68 15.56 -16.96
C LEU A 727 11.84 14.08 -16.57
N GLU A 728 11.59 13.18 -17.49
CA GLU A 728 11.82 11.74 -17.34
C GLU A 728 12.69 11.20 -18.47
N ILE A 729 13.54 10.24 -18.14
CA ILE A 729 14.41 9.56 -19.10
C ILE A 729 14.41 8.06 -18.75
N ASP A 730 14.19 7.21 -19.76
CA ASP A 730 14.27 5.75 -19.66
C ASP A 730 15.11 5.20 -20.81
N GLY A 731 15.97 4.23 -20.55
CA GLY A 731 16.78 3.64 -21.60
C GLY A 731 17.36 2.27 -21.30
N VAL A 732 17.72 1.58 -22.38
CA VAL A 732 18.43 0.29 -22.39
C VAL A 732 19.57 0.38 -23.38
N TYR A 733 20.77 -0.02 -22.95
CA TYR A 733 21.97 -0.06 -23.80
C TYR A 733 22.61 -1.43 -23.78
N ALA A 734 22.76 -2.04 -24.94
CA ALA A 734 23.39 -3.35 -25.17
C ALA A 734 24.60 -3.30 -26.12
N GLY A 735 25.20 -2.11 -26.34
CA GLY A 735 26.34 -1.94 -27.21
C GLY A 735 27.69 -2.41 -26.62
N ILE A 736 27.72 -2.87 -25.37
CA ILE A 736 28.88 -3.49 -24.72
C ILE A 736 28.69 -5.00 -24.74
N GLN A 737 29.71 -5.72 -25.25
CA GLN A 737 29.65 -7.17 -25.34
C GLN A 737 29.30 -7.80 -23.96
N TYR A 738 28.39 -8.76 -23.96
CA TYR A 738 27.91 -9.47 -22.76
C TYR A 738 27.23 -8.59 -21.73
N THR A 739 26.97 -7.30 -21.99
CA THR A 739 26.48 -6.35 -21.02
C THR A 739 25.19 -5.69 -21.49
N THR A 740 24.17 -5.68 -20.61
CA THR A 740 22.97 -4.86 -20.78
C THR A 740 22.89 -3.86 -19.65
N LEU A 741 22.82 -2.57 -19.97
CA LEU A 741 22.59 -1.51 -19.02
C LEU A 741 21.14 -1.01 -19.16
N ARG A 742 20.45 -0.84 -18.06
CA ARG A 742 19.13 -0.20 -17.98
C ARG A 742 19.25 1.02 -17.10
N PHE A 743 18.62 2.10 -17.47
CA PHE A 743 18.61 3.30 -16.67
C PHE A 743 17.27 4.00 -16.78
N SER A 744 16.81 4.56 -15.66
CA SER A 744 15.70 5.48 -15.64
C SER A 744 16.02 6.62 -14.67
N GLY A 745 15.60 7.83 -15.01
CA GLY A 745 15.85 9.03 -14.19
C GLY A 745 14.68 9.99 -14.29
N ALA A 746 14.42 10.72 -13.22
CA ALA A 746 13.39 11.75 -13.21
C ALA A 746 13.80 12.94 -12.33
N TYR A 747 13.56 14.15 -12.83
CA TYR A 747 13.48 15.35 -12.06
C TYR A 747 12.01 15.74 -11.92
N ASN A 748 11.51 15.88 -10.70
CA ASN A 748 10.10 16.08 -10.39
C ASN A 748 9.89 17.28 -9.45
N LYS A 749 9.09 18.26 -9.87
CA LYS A 749 8.70 19.42 -9.06
C LYS A 749 7.20 19.34 -8.77
N ALA A 750 6.84 18.66 -7.68
CA ALA A 750 5.47 18.56 -7.19
C ALA A 750 5.23 19.58 -6.07
N ILE A 751 4.28 20.50 -6.25
CA ILE A 751 4.00 21.60 -5.31
C ILE A 751 2.51 21.78 -5.07
N TYR A 752 2.13 22.19 -3.88
CA TYR A 752 0.81 22.74 -3.58
C TYR A 752 0.68 24.12 -4.25
N LYS A 753 -0.13 24.20 -5.31
CA LYS A 753 -0.47 25.49 -5.92
C LYS A 753 -1.46 26.28 -5.06
N SER A 754 -2.36 25.55 -4.37
CA SER A 754 -3.28 26.08 -3.36
C SER A 754 -3.65 24.97 -2.37
N PHE A 755 -3.37 25.19 -1.10
CA PHE A 755 -3.79 24.33 -0.01
C PHE A 755 -3.90 25.15 1.30
N PRO A 756 -5.02 25.84 1.52
CA PRO A 756 -5.19 26.74 2.65
C PRO A 756 -5.49 26.06 3.98
N ASN A 757 -5.97 24.81 3.97
CA ASN A 757 -6.46 24.08 5.14
C ASN A 757 -5.65 22.81 5.49
N SER A 758 -4.33 22.88 5.29
CA SER A 758 -3.41 21.86 5.81
C SER A 758 -3.38 21.89 7.33
N ALA A 759 -3.31 20.73 7.99
CA ALA A 759 -3.16 20.67 9.43
C ALA A 759 -1.91 21.44 9.89
N GLN A 760 -1.98 22.09 11.06
CA GLN A 760 -0.79 22.58 11.74
C GLN A 760 0.10 21.38 12.11
N PRO A 761 1.42 21.46 11.94
CA PRO A 761 2.32 20.40 12.39
C PRO A 761 2.33 20.34 13.93
N VAL A 762 2.49 19.13 14.45
CA VAL A 762 2.39 18.83 15.89
C VAL A 762 3.40 19.64 16.72
N GLU A 763 4.56 19.97 16.16
CA GLU A 763 5.58 20.78 16.82
C GLU A 763 5.13 22.21 17.17
N ASN A 764 4.03 22.69 16.63
CA ASN A 764 3.49 24.02 16.97
C ASN A 764 2.79 24.04 18.33
N GLY A 765 2.47 22.87 18.89
CA GLY A 765 1.89 22.76 20.24
C GLY A 765 0.38 22.92 20.30
N ASP A 766 -0.13 23.16 21.50
CA ASP A 766 -1.56 23.37 21.75
C ASP A 766 -1.93 24.83 21.43
N LEU A 767 -2.68 25.01 20.37
CA LEU A 767 -3.08 26.35 19.88
C LEU A 767 -4.08 27.06 20.82
N THR A 768 -4.65 26.36 21.80
CA THR A 768 -5.59 26.94 22.78
C THR A 768 -4.91 27.39 24.06
N ALA A 769 -3.68 26.93 24.33
CA ALA A 769 -2.93 27.30 25.51
C ALA A 769 -2.19 28.64 25.31
N ALA A 770 -2.03 29.42 26.38
CA ALA A 770 -1.23 30.63 26.31
C ALA A 770 0.26 30.30 26.08
N SER A 771 0.92 31.00 25.16
CA SER A 771 2.35 30.85 24.91
C SER A 771 3.18 31.36 26.11
N THR A 772 4.24 30.62 26.44
CA THR A 772 5.24 31.01 27.43
C THR A 772 6.37 31.87 26.84
N LEU A 773 6.44 31.98 25.48
CA LEU A 773 7.46 32.74 24.76
C LEU A 773 6.97 34.14 24.48
N THR A 774 7.77 35.15 24.88
CA THR A 774 7.51 36.56 24.57
C THR A 774 7.53 36.78 23.06
N GLY A 775 6.45 37.36 22.53
CA GLY A 775 6.33 37.67 21.09
C GLY A 775 5.87 36.48 20.22
N PHE A 776 5.64 35.30 20.77
CA PHE A 776 5.02 34.21 20.03
C PHE A 776 3.50 34.46 19.90
N VAL A 777 3.03 34.42 18.67
CA VAL A 777 1.60 34.53 18.36
C VAL A 777 1.13 33.14 17.90
N HIS A 778 0.18 32.55 18.63
CA HIS A 778 -0.45 31.32 18.22
C HIS A 778 -1.17 31.51 16.87
N PRO A 779 -1.12 30.53 15.95
CA PRO A 779 -2.01 30.54 14.81
C PRO A 779 -3.47 30.65 15.27
N ALA A 780 -4.27 31.45 14.56
CA ALA A 780 -5.68 31.63 14.89
C ALA A 780 -6.52 30.37 14.64
N GLU A 781 -6.01 29.48 13.77
CA GLU A 781 -6.74 28.30 13.30
C GLU A 781 -5.87 27.04 13.43
N PRO A 782 -6.49 25.83 13.61
CA PRO A 782 -5.76 24.56 13.66
C PRO A 782 -5.24 24.10 12.30
N TYR A 783 -5.29 24.97 11.30
CA TYR A 783 -4.79 24.76 9.94
C TYR A 783 -3.96 25.95 9.47
N ARG A 784 -3.22 25.71 8.38
CA ARG A 784 -2.40 26.72 7.72
C ARG A 784 -2.40 26.56 6.21
N SER A 785 -2.07 27.61 5.47
CA SER A 785 -1.72 27.48 4.05
C SER A 785 -0.31 26.91 3.91
N VAL A 786 -0.17 25.96 2.99
CA VAL A 786 1.11 25.43 2.53
C VAL A 786 1.31 25.69 1.03
N ASP A 787 0.71 26.76 0.51
CA ASP A 787 0.88 27.21 -0.89
C ASP A 787 2.36 27.37 -1.23
N GLY A 788 2.75 26.87 -2.40
CA GLY A 788 4.14 26.90 -2.88
C GLY A 788 5.08 25.85 -2.29
N GLN A 789 4.66 25.12 -1.24
CA GLN A 789 5.47 24.06 -0.64
C GLN A 789 5.49 22.78 -1.49
N THR A 790 6.58 21.99 -1.36
CA THR A 790 6.69 20.68 -2.00
C THR A 790 5.73 19.69 -1.35
N LEU A 791 5.10 18.83 -2.17
CA LEU A 791 4.21 17.77 -1.68
C LEU A 791 4.95 16.80 -0.75
N ALA A 792 4.24 16.32 0.27
CA ALA A 792 4.69 15.20 1.07
C ALA A 792 4.85 13.93 0.19
N GLY A 793 5.88 13.13 0.46
CA GLY A 793 6.14 11.89 -0.28
C GLY A 793 6.68 12.07 -1.71
N ALA A 794 7.04 13.30 -2.13
CA ALA A 794 7.49 13.61 -3.50
C ALA A 794 8.98 13.99 -3.54
N PRO A 795 9.91 13.04 -3.75
CA PRO A 795 11.31 13.36 -3.97
C PRO A 795 11.51 14.12 -5.29
N ARG A 796 12.45 15.08 -5.30
CA ARG A 796 12.73 15.90 -6.50
C ARG A 796 13.56 15.18 -7.55
N LEU A 797 14.44 14.28 -7.12
CA LEU A 797 15.32 13.54 -8.02
C LEU A 797 15.24 12.06 -7.64
N THR A 798 14.94 11.24 -8.64
CA THR A 798 15.02 9.77 -8.54
C THR A 798 15.77 9.25 -9.76
N PHE A 799 16.60 8.22 -9.58
CA PHE A 799 17.15 7.49 -10.71
C PHE A 799 17.44 6.04 -10.32
N ASN A 800 17.40 5.18 -11.32
CA ASN A 800 17.70 3.77 -11.20
C ASN A 800 18.67 3.37 -12.31
N ILE A 801 19.65 2.52 -11.97
CA ILE A 801 20.61 1.98 -12.93
C ILE A 801 20.71 0.49 -12.67
N GLY A 802 20.35 -0.31 -13.65
CA GLY A 802 20.52 -1.76 -13.69
C GLY A 802 21.64 -2.14 -14.63
N ALA A 803 22.45 -3.12 -14.28
CA ALA A 803 23.50 -3.68 -15.12
C ALA A 803 23.45 -5.20 -15.03
N ASP A 804 23.43 -5.86 -16.19
CA ASP A 804 23.57 -7.30 -16.29
C ASP A 804 24.78 -7.61 -17.20
N TYR A 805 25.71 -8.37 -16.65
CA TYR A 805 26.85 -8.93 -17.37
C TYR A 805 26.73 -10.45 -17.38
N ASN A 806 26.78 -11.09 -18.55
CA ASN A 806 26.69 -12.54 -18.72
C ASN A 806 27.77 -13.03 -19.69
N HIS A 807 28.80 -13.68 -19.17
CA HIS A 807 29.97 -14.11 -19.94
C HIS A 807 30.03 -15.62 -20.01
N PRO A 808 30.14 -16.22 -21.23
CA PRO A 808 30.42 -17.63 -21.39
C PRO A 808 31.86 -17.94 -20.92
N VAL A 809 31.98 -18.79 -19.89
CA VAL A 809 33.29 -19.21 -19.33
C VAL A 809 33.77 -20.50 -19.96
N THR A 810 32.85 -21.40 -20.25
CA THR A 810 33.09 -22.65 -20.99
C THR A 810 31.99 -22.84 -22.03
N ALA A 811 32.10 -23.87 -22.85
CA ALA A 811 31.09 -24.15 -23.88
C ALA A 811 29.67 -24.41 -23.28
N ASP A 812 29.58 -24.83 -22.04
CA ASP A 812 28.32 -25.20 -21.34
C ASP A 812 27.99 -24.36 -20.13
N LYS A 813 28.82 -23.36 -19.74
CA LYS A 813 28.67 -22.57 -18.52
C LYS A 813 28.94 -21.10 -18.76
N ASP A 814 28.03 -20.31 -18.14
CA ASP A 814 28.12 -18.86 -18.07
C ASP A 814 28.40 -18.41 -16.62
N ALA A 815 29.16 -17.32 -16.47
CA ALA A 815 29.22 -16.55 -15.24
C ALA A 815 28.49 -15.23 -15.44
N HIS A 816 27.77 -14.76 -14.42
CA HIS A 816 26.99 -13.53 -14.55
C HIS A 816 27.06 -12.66 -13.30
N VAL A 817 26.86 -11.38 -13.53
CA VAL A 817 26.72 -10.36 -12.49
C VAL A 817 25.50 -9.51 -12.82
N SER A 818 24.61 -9.34 -11.87
CA SER A 818 23.48 -8.41 -11.97
C SER A 818 23.51 -7.43 -10.82
N ALA A 819 23.38 -6.14 -11.11
CA ALA A 819 23.36 -5.09 -10.11
C ALA A 819 22.22 -4.12 -10.39
N ASN A 820 21.65 -3.55 -9.33
CA ASN A 820 20.66 -2.47 -9.41
C ASN A 820 20.96 -1.40 -8.37
N LEU A 821 21.07 -0.15 -8.81
CA LEU A 821 21.17 1.03 -7.97
C LEU A 821 19.83 1.80 -8.06
N ALA A 822 19.21 2.05 -6.92
CA ALA A 822 18.05 2.94 -6.82
C ALA A 822 18.39 4.13 -5.91
N TYR A 823 18.22 5.34 -6.43
CA TYR A 823 18.44 6.59 -5.70
C TYR A 823 17.17 7.42 -5.59
N SER A 824 16.98 8.03 -4.41
CA SER A 824 15.96 9.04 -4.15
C SER A 824 16.54 10.20 -3.35
N SER A 825 16.25 11.43 -3.77
CA SER A 825 16.57 12.61 -2.98
C SER A 825 15.69 12.71 -1.73
N SER A 826 16.04 13.58 -0.79
CA SER A 826 15.25 13.84 0.43
C SER A 826 13.84 14.34 0.12
N TYR A 827 12.89 14.01 1.00
CA TYR A 827 11.50 14.45 0.94
C TYR A 827 10.90 14.52 2.34
N ASN A 828 9.79 15.24 2.49
CA ASN A 828 9.00 15.21 3.73
C ASN A 828 7.94 14.10 3.64
N SER A 829 7.83 13.25 4.65
CA SER A 829 6.88 12.11 4.67
C SER A 829 5.56 12.41 5.39
N ASP A 830 5.41 13.62 5.97
CA ASP A 830 4.20 14.03 6.70
C ASP A 830 3.42 15.07 5.90
N VAL A 831 2.10 14.86 5.77
CA VAL A 831 1.20 15.77 5.04
C VAL A 831 1.06 17.15 5.68
N SER A 832 1.31 17.26 7.00
CA SER A 832 1.38 18.55 7.69
C SER A 832 2.69 19.31 7.41
N LEU A 833 3.63 18.67 6.71
CA LEU A 833 4.97 19.17 6.43
C LEU A 833 5.75 19.55 7.70
N SER A 834 5.68 18.70 8.73
CA SER A 834 6.50 18.80 9.93
C SER A 834 7.99 18.82 9.56
N LYS A 835 8.75 19.75 10.16
CA LYS A 835 10.21 19.82 9.94
C LYS A 835 10.97 18.59 10.47
N TYR A 836 10.36 17.81 11.35
CA TYR A 836 10.92 16.57 11.91
C TYR A 836 10.65 15.35 11.03
N ALA A 837 9.76 15.47 10.03
CA ALA A 837 9.36 14.39 9.15
C ALA A 837 10.16 14.32 7.85
N VAL A 838 11.33 14.94 7.79
CA VAL A 838 12.21 14.91 6.62
C VAL A 838 12.97 13.57 6.58
N VAL A 839 12.74 12.80 5.53
CA VAL A 839 13.52 11.62 5.15
C VAL A 839 14.72 12.06 4.34
N GLY A 840 15.92 11.61 4.70
CA GLY A 840 17.15 11.92 3.97
C GLY A 840 17.22 11.26 2.59
N SER A 841 18.13 11.74 1.74
CA SER A 841 18.42 11.05 0.48
C SER A 841 18.98 9.66 0.73
N GLN A 842 18.66 8.73 -0.17
CA GLN A 842 19.13 7.34 -0.05
C GLN A 842 19.57 6.79 -1.39
N ALA A 843 20.56 5.90 -1.33
CA ALA A 843 20.99 5.06 -2.44
C ALA A 843 21.00 3.61 -1.96
N LEU A 844 20.29 2.75 -2.66
CA LEU A 844 20.22 1.31 -2.38
C LEU A 844 20.85 0.57 -3.56
N VAL A 845 21.77 -0.35 -3.26
CA VAL A 845 22.43 -1.18 -4.28
C VAL A 845 22.15 -2.64 -3.95
N ASP A 846 21.58 -3.34 -4.91
CA ASP A 846 21.40 -4.78 -4.88
C ASP A 846 22.37 -5.42 -5.88
N LEU A 847 22.95 -6.57 -5.53
CA LEU A 847 23.96 -7.28 -6.32
C LEU A 847 23.68 -8.78 -6.31
N ALA A 848 23.76 -9.40 -7.47
CA ALA A 848 23.82 -10.86 -7.62
C ALA A 848 25.04 -11.24 -8.42
N VAL A 849 25.77 -12.28 -7.99
CA VAL A 849 26.91 -12.86 -8.68
C VAL A 849 26.70 -14.35 -8.75
N GLY A 850 26.77 -14.93 -9.94
CA GLY A 850 26.45 -16.34 -10.09
C GLY A 850 27.11 -16.99 -11.30
N ALA A 851 26.87 -18.29 -11.41
CA ALA A 851 27.25 -19.09 -12.55
C ALA A 851 26.24 -20.22 -12.78
N GLY A 852 26.00 -20.54 -14.03
CA GLY A 852 25.03 -21.55 -14.39
C GLY A 852 25.34 -22.21 -15.70
N LYS A 853 24.48 -23.12 -16.13
CA LYS A 853 24.57 -23.72 -17.44
C LYS A 853 24.06 -22.77 -18.53
N HIS A 854 24.67 -22.84 -19.68
CA HIS A 854 24.29 -22.03 -20.84
C HIS A 854 22.84 -22.29 -21.29
N ASP A 855 22.37 -23.53 -21.16
CA ASP A 855 20.97 -23.94 -21.42
C ASP A 855 19.96 -23.48 -20.35
N LYS A 856 20.44 -22.80 -19.28
CA LYS A 856 19.66 -22.33 -18.13
C LYS A 856 18.99 -23.45 -17.34
N SER A 857 19.37 -24.70 -17.49
CA SER A 857 18.82 -25.82 -16.74
C SER A 857 19.19 -25.79 -15.26
N PHE A 858 20.29 -25.09 -14.90
CA PHE A 858 20.72 -24.88 -13.53
C PHE A 858 21.60 -23.65 -13.40
N ASP A 859 21.34 -22.84 -12.38
CA ASP A 859 22.13 -21.65 -12.03
C ASP A 859 22.19 -21.48 -10.50
N VAL A 860 23.31 -20.95 -10.02
CA VAL A 860 23.54 -20.60 -8.61
C VAL A 860 24.03 -19.18 -8.52
N SER A 861 23.36 -18.37 -7.70
CA SER A 861 23.71 -16.97 -7.47
C SER A 861 23.83 -16.65 -5.99
N LEU A 862 24.82 -15.86 -5.62
CA LEU A 862 24.93 -15.18 -4.35
C LEU A 862 24.27 -13.81 -4.50
N ILE A 863 23.26 -13.53 -3.67
CA ILE A 863 22.48 -12.27 -3.72
C ILE A 863 22.77 -11.46 -2.48
N VAL A 864 23.01 -10.16 -2.66
CA VAL A 864 23.14 -9.19 -1.58
C VAL A 864 22.18 -8.03 -1.85
N LYS A 865 21.17 -7.85 -1.01
CA LYS A 865 20.27 -6.69 -1.07
C LYS A 865 20.76 -5.61 -0.10
N ASN A 866 20.69 -4.34 -0.51
CA ASN A 866 21.22 -3.20 0.23
C ASN A 866 22.71 -3.38 0.58
N LEU A 867 23.56 -3.55 -0.41
CA LEU A 867 25.00 -3.85 -0.30
C LEU A 867 25.74 -2.95 0.69
N PHE A 868 25.44 -1.67 0.72
CA PHE A 868 26.10 -0.67 1.58
C PHE A 868 25.42 -0.50 2.94
N ASN A 869 24.41 -1.32 3.26
CA ASN A 869 23.67 -1.27 4.53
C ASN A 869 23.10 0.12 4.87
N ASN A 870 22.56 0.79 3.86
CA ASN A 870 21.91 2.08 4.06
C ASN A 870 20.60 1.87 4.83
N GLN A 871 20.49 2.45 6.04
CA GLN A 871 19.33 2.35 6.91
C GLN A 871 18.54 3.66 7.02
N THR A 872 18.63 4.54 6.02
CA THR A 872 17.78 5.73 5.96
C THR A 872 16.32 5.33 6.19
N PRO A 873 15.59 5.98 7.09
CA PRO A 873 14.18 5.69 7.35
C PRO A 873 13.34 5.73 6.08
N GLN A 874 12.33 4.86 6.00
CA GLN A 874 11.34 4.88 4.92
C GLN A 874 10.30 5.98 5.12
N ALA A 875 9.95 6.27 6.38
CA ALA A 875 9.06 7.35 6.76
C ALA A 875 9.45 7.90 8.13
N ARG A 876 9.09 9.16 8.38
CA ARG A 876 9.26 9.85 9.66
C ARG A 876 8.01 10.65 9.98
N THR A 877 7.73 10.77 11.27
CA THR A 877 6.75 11.70 11.83
C THR A 877 7.43 12.55 12.91
N TRP A 878 6.66 13.38 13.59
CA TRP A 878 7.11 14.16 14.74
C TRP A 878 7.86 13.32 15.79
N ASN A 879 7.35 12.12 16.09
CA ASN A 879 7.80 11.30 17.23
C ASN A 879 8.12 9.85 16.89
N SER A 880 8.15 9.50 15.60
CA SER A 880 8.41 8.11 15.19
C SER A 880 9.13 8.01 13.86
N ILE A 881 9.79 6.89 13.65
CA ILE A 881 10.42 6.51 12.38
C ILE A 881 10.01 5.09 11.97
N THR A 882 9.73 4.90 10.69
CA THR A 882 9.69 3.57 10.08
C THR A 882 11.09 3.28 9.58
N PRO A 883 11.81 2.31 10.17
CA PRO A 883 13.21 2.09 9.83
C PRO A 883 13.39 1.53 8.42
N GLY A 884 14.49 1.87 7.78
CA GLY A 884 14.91 1.26 6.51
C GLY A 884 15.35 -0.20 6.73
N ASN A 885 15.23 -1.02 5.69
CA ASN A 885 15.63 -2.42 5.75
C ASN A 885 17.18 -2.54 5.78
N PRO A 886 17.76 -3.33 6.68
CA PRO A 886 19.20 -3.55 6.71
C PRO A 886 19.63 -4.45 5.54
N ARG A 887 20.95 -4.56 5.32
CA ARG A 887 21.53 -5.46 4.34
C ARG A 887 21.16 -6.91 4.62
N THR A 888 20.68 -7.60 3.56
CA THR A 888 20.47 -9.04 3.56
C THR A 888 21.36 -9.70 2.50
N TYR A 889 21.69 -10.97 2.72
CA TYR A 889 22.42 -11.79 1.74
C TYR A 889 21.90 -13.22 1.79
N GLY A 890 21.97 -13.87 0.65
CA GLY A 890 21.45 -15.22 0.47
C GLY A 890 22.05 -15.91 -0.74
N ILE A 891 21.68 -17.16 -0.91
CA ILE A 891 22.02 -17.96 -2.07
C ILE A 891 20.73 -18.37 -2.78
N GLN A 892 20.74 -18.27 -4.11
CA GLN A 892 19.60 -18.63 -4.95
C GLN A 892 20.02 -19.71 -5.94
N PHE A 893 19.15 -20.69 -6.12
CA PHE A 893 19.22 -21.72 -7.12
C PHE A 893 18.05 -21.55 -8.07
N THR A 894 18.30 -21.45 -9.35
CA THR A 894 17.25 -21.36 -10.38
C THR A 894 17.51 -22.33 -11.50
N GLY A 895 16.48 -22.69 -12.23
CA GLY A 895 16.64 -23.48 -13.44
C GLY A 895 15.35 -23.64 -14.21
N ARG A 896 15.54 -24.14 -15.45
CA ARG A 896 14.46 -24.47 -16.38
C ARG A 896 14.70 -25.88 -16.91
N LEU A 897 13.65 -26.72 -16.89
CA LEU A 897 13.65 -28.09 -17.39
C LEU A 897 12.81 -28.18 -18.66
#